data_94e894441eed196cb694cfb6945381c7
#
_entry.id   94e894441eed196cb694cfb6945381c7
#
_cell.length_a   1.000
_cell.length_b   1.000
_cell.length_c   1.000
_cell.angle_alpha   90.00
_cell.angle_beta   90.00
_cell.angle_gamma   90.00
#
_symmetry.space_group_name_H-M   'P 1'
#
loop_
_entity.id
_entity.type
_entity.pdbx_description
1 polymer ?
#
loop_
_entity_poly.entity_id
_entity_poly.type
_entity_poly.pdbx_seq_one_letter_code
_entity_poly.pdbx_strand_id
1 'polypeptide(L)'
;MVAGIGLDFRRIGGLCMLAILLLWQAPQASALETATAGSPQQTQAQSLAQQSRGQSAAKQWDEAIATAEKALAADAKSPAALIARGVARAGKEQFDTAIKDFDTVTGQAGRDPALVALRADAHVQRSKVQYAQGKYLPAIDSCYFAILEESNSFDAHFNRGLAYLARHEYDKAIRSFDRAIQIDPKSAEAISHRGFAHGGLGRYDYVIGDQNKAIELDPKLAIAYERRAAARIAKGGKEVAKAATDVSKALELDPKLPEALCDRSLLAAIGGDIDRAVVDVEAAIAVTPKLARARLQRGLLWLQKKDAEQAITALNEAIRLDPKSADAYAARGQANLAKKAYEPAVADFSEAITLNAKLSGAYAGRATARRKLAPADEGLAAIKADLAKAKELDDLASGKKKPDDLSTHPPRFDVESAPVDPERHAAALVSAKKIDGFIAVNYAKHKVTPMPPADDATFVRRIYLDIAGRIPTYQETTKFLASHESDKRTKLIDQLLGSDDYASHFFNYWADVLRYKDRLSEGVRGEPYRQWIKQSLAKNTPWDKMAHAMLASDGLPWENPATGYLQRDPGMPLDNVNNTIRIFLGTRIGCAQCHNHPFDKWTQKQFYQAAAYVYGTQTRTNANDKRFWSDKPGDRLKEEYVAIEQEEEDRRQRSYAFDGHMRALTEVVFDDVGRKIHLPKDYAYSDAKPGDVVEPKTLFGDAIKPQPGETPRQVFARWLTSKENPRFAVTIANRLWKQVFGAGQIEPVDDMMDSTVAENPELMKFLETEMRRLNFDMKEYLRILFNTETYQRQACTDEVPLGAPYHVPGPALRRMTAEQAWDSFVTLAVAAADYREPPAEIYKEAVAVDLSKASAPDILTSLKKVGEFDQLRNKTQEKFKYKGNLLARASELPAPLPPNHFLRTFGQSDRELISASSTMGSVPQVLFMFNGQITHMLLEQNSTIYNNIVKKKTISDGVKVVFLTILNREPDAEELATATAQVRNDGPAGYGNVVWSLVNTREFMFVQ
;
A
#
# COMPACT_ATOMS: atom_id res chain seq x y z
N MET A 1 -0.79 -0.25 -41.05
CA MET A 1 -0.55 -1.65 -40.57
C MET A 1 0.70 -1.80 -39.68
N VAL A 2 1.65 -0.89 -39.74
CA VAL A 2 2.89 -0.95 -38.93
C VAL A 2 2.72 -0.38 -37.51
N ALA A 3 1.67 0.42 -37.26
CA ALA A 3 1.44 1.08 -35.98
C ALA A 3 0.80 0.19 -34.86
N GLY A 4 0.57 -1.08 -35.13
CA GLY A 4 -0.07 -2.02 -34.19
C GLY A 4 0.86 -3.08 -33.61
N ILE A 5 2.14 -3.08 -33.97
CA ILE A 5 3.12 -4.01 -33.39
C ILE A 5 3.71 -3.33 -32.15
N GLY A 6 2.94 -3.25 -31.07
CA GLY A 6 3.44 -2.94 -29.75
C GLY A 6 4.30 -4.09 -29.30
N LEU A 7 5.63 -3.94 -29.38
CA LEU A 7 6.57 -4.85 -28.72
C LEU A 7 6.28 -4.81 -27.23
N ASP A 8 5.56 -5.83 -26.74
CA ASP A 8 5.36 -6.02 -25.32
C ASP A 8 6.66 -6.55 -24.73
N PHE A 9 7.47 -5.64 -24.16
CA PHE A 9 8.65 -5.96 -23.35
C PHE A 9 8.37 -6.95 -22.20
N ARG A 10 7.09 -7.17 -21.89
CA ARG A 10 6.68 -8.07 -20.80
C ARG A 10 7.08 -9.53 -21.04
N ARG A 11 7.58 -9.89 -22.25
CA ARG A 11 7.80 -11.29 -22.64
C ARG A 11 9.16 -11.61 -23.23
N ILE A 12 10.13 -10.70 -23.12
CA ILE A 12 11.52 -11.00 -23.55
C ILE A 12 12.27 -11.83 -22.49
N GLY A 13 11.61 -12.18 -21.36
CA GLY A 13 12.20 -12.92 -20.24
C GLY A 13 12.43 -14.43 -20.42
N GLY A 14 12.04 -14.99 -21.53
CA GLY A 14 12.27 -16.41 -21.78
C GLY A 14 13.51 -16.66 -22.64
N LEU A 15 14.69 -16.55 -22.08
CA LEU A 15 15.92 -17.23 -22.53
C LEU A 15 17.18 -16.40 -22.30
N CYS A 16 17.50 -16.11 -21.06
CA CYS A 16 18.89 -15.89 -20.64
C CYS A 16 19.62 -17.24 -20.40
N MET A 17 19.32 -18.30 -21.14
CA MET A 17 20.07 -19.58 -20.99
C MET A 17 21.50 -19.50 -21.51
N LEU A 18 21.81 -18.62 -22.46
CA LEU A 18 23.21 -18.45 -22.91
C LEU A 18 24.03 -17.48 -22.02
N ALA A 19 23.38 -16.53 -21.36
CA ALA A 19 24.05 -15.65 -20.41
C ALA A 19 24.46 -16.35 -19.10
N ILE A 20 23.92 -17.52 -18.79
CA ILE A 20 24.27 -18.33 -17.59
C ILE A 20 25.70 -18.84 -17.65
N LEU A 21 26.26 -19.08 -18.84
CA LEU A 21 27.68 -19.45 -19.00
C LEU A 21 28.65 -18.29 -18.73
N LEU A 22 28.21 -17.03 -18.78
CA LEU A 22 28.98 -15.84 -18.41
C LEU A 22 28.85 -15.48 -16.92
N LEU A 23 27.83 -15.95 -16.22
CA LEU A 23 27.63 -15.74 -14.77
C LEU A 23 28.60 -16.52 -13.88
N TRP A 24 29.47 -17.34 -14.48
CA TRP A 24 30.53 -18.09 -13.79
C TRP A 24 31.85 -17.32 -13.69
N GLN A 25 31.86 -16.01 -13.86
CA GLN A 25 33.02 -15.21 -13.46
C GLN A 25 33.19 -15.30 -11.94
N ALA A 26 34.41 -15.63 -11.52
CA ALA A 26 34.76 -15.86 -10.14
C ALA A 26 34.36 -14.65 -9.27
N PRO A 27 33.70 -14.85 -8.13
CA PRO A 27 33.53 -13.79 -7.15
C PRO A 27 34.92 -13.32 -6.71
N GLN A 28 35.06 -11.99 -6.55
CA GLN A 28 36.29 -11.40 -6.04
C GLN A 28 36.66 -12.06 -4.71
N ALA A 29 37.92 -12.39 -4.53
CA ALA A 29 38.49 -13.24 -3.50
C ALA A 29 38.50 -12.62 -2.08
N SER A 30 37.51 -11.87 -1.67
CA SER A 30 37.52 -11.13 -0.40
C SER A 30 37.04 -11.89 0.84
N ALA A 31 36.38 -13.03 0.70
CA ALA A 31 35.81 -13.75 1.86
C ALA A 31 36.73 -14.86 2.44
N LEU A 32 37.86 -15.15 1.82
CA LEU A 32 38.74 -16.27 2.23
C LEU A 32 39.94 -15.84 3.07
N GLU A 33 40.21 -14.54 3.24
CA GLU A 33 41.46 -14.07 3.92
C GLU A 33 41.35 -13.92 5.46
N THR A 34 40.22 -14.16 6.09
CA THR A 34 40.05 -13.98 7.53
C THR A 34 39.79 -15.27 8.30
N ALA A 35 40.41 -16.36 7.93
CA ALA A 35 40.32 -17.61 8.73
C ALA A 35 41.39 -17.61 9.83
N THR A 36 40.94 -17.65 11.08
CA THR A 36 41.76 -18.02 12.27
C THR A 36 42.50 -19.32 12.00
N ALA A 37 43.73 -19.45 12.55
CA ALA A 37 44.62 -20.58 12.36
C ALA A 37 43.93 -21.93 12.62
N GLY A 38 43.50 -22.57 11.53
CA GLY A 38 42.95 -23.93 11.53
C GLY A 38 44.02 -25.02 11.63
N SER A 39 43.62 -26.25 11.86
CA SER A 39 44.54 -27.39 11.81
C SER A 39 45.20 -27.49 10.43
N PRO A 40 46.40 -28.09 10.31
CA PRO A 40 47.07 -28.29 9.01
C PRO A 40 46.17 -28.91 7.94
N GLN A 41 45.29 -29.81 8.33
CA GLN A 41 44.30 -30.48 7.46
C GLN A 41 43.25 -29.52 6.95
N GLN A 42 42.74 -28.59 7.80
CA GLN A 42 41.78 -27.55 7.42
C GLN A 42 42.39 -26.53 6.45
N THR A 43 43.65 -26.15 6.69
CA THR A 43 44.38 -25.24 5.80
C THR A 43 44.63 -25.88 4.44
N GLN A 44 44.99 -27.18 4.40
CA GLN A 44 45.11 -27.95 3.15
C GLN A 44 43.79 -28.07 2.41
N ALA A 45 42.69 -28.34 3.11
CA ALA A 45 41.36 -28.41 2.51
C ALA A 45 40.91 -27.06 1.90
N GLN A 46 41.19 -25.94 2.58
CA GLN A 46 40.89 -24.57 2.07
C GLN A 46 41.70 -24.27 0.80
N SER A 47 43.00 -24.55 0.79
CA SER A 47 43.85 -24.32 -0.37
C SER A 47 43.39 -25.15 -1.59
N LEU A 48 43.07 -26.44 -1.41
CA LEU A 48 42.51 -27.27 -2.46
C LEU A 48 41.12 -26.80 -2.93
N ALA A 49 40.28 -26.32 -2.03
CA ALA A 49 38.99 -25.73 -2.38
C ALA A 49 39.13 -24.48 -3.26
N GLN A 50 40.10 -23.63 -2.94
CA GLN A 50 40.43 -22.45 -3.76
C GLN A 50 40.96 -22.84 -5.14
N GLN A 51 41.85 -23.85 -5.21
CA GLN A 51 42.35 -24.40 -6.48
C GLN A 51 41.19 -24.93 -7.33
N SER A 52 40.27 -25.70 -6.73
CA SER A 52 39.07 -26.23 -7.42
C SER A 52 38.18 -25.12 -7.97
N ARG A 53 37.99 -24.01 -7.22
CA ARG A 53 37.27 -22.84 -7.71
C ARG A 53 37.96 -22.19 -8.90
N GLY A 54 39.29 -22.06 -8.88
CA GLY A 54 40.10 -21.57 -10.02
C GLY A 54 39.93 -22.45 -11.25
N GLN A 55 39.97 -23.80 -11.08
CA GLN A 55 39.72 -24.75 -12.16
C GLN A 55 38.27 -24.66 -12.69
N SER A 56 37.29 -24.45 -11.79
CA SER A 56 35.92 -24.23 -12.21
C SER A 56 35.75 -22.94 -13.03
N ALA A 57 36.44 -21.86 -12.66
CA ALA A 57 36.46 -20.61 -13.42
C ALA A 57 37.12 -20.81 -14.83
N ALA A 58 38.09 -21.71 -14.93
CA ALA A 58 38.71 -22.11 -16.19
C ALA A 58 37.86 -23.17 -16.96
N LYS A 59 36.66 -23.52 -16.48
CA LYS A 59 35.75 -24.56 -17.03
C LYS A 59 36.37 -25.96 -17.10
N GLN A 60 37.34 -26.23 -16.23
CA GLN A 60 37.99 -27.57 -16.07
C GLN A 60 37.22 -28.36 -15.00
N TRP A 61 36.00 -28.75 -15.35
CA TRP A 61 35.02 -29.27 -14.35
C TRP A 61 35.45 -30.59 -13.69
N ASP A 62 36.04 -31.50 -14.44
CA ASP A 62 36.46 -32.82 -13.91
C ASP A 62 37.65 -32.69 -12.96
N GLU A 63 38.63 -31.89 -13.32
CA GLU A 63 39.78 -31.56 -12.47
C GLU A 63 39.32 -30.84 -11.21
N ALA A 64 38.33 -29.90 -11.36
CA ALA A 64 37.79 -29.16 -10.24
C ALA A 64 37.07 -30.09 -9.25
N ILE A 65 36.28 -31.03 -9.73
CA ILE A 65 35.59 -32.02 -8.87
C ILE A 65 36.66 -32.89 -8.15
N ALA A 66 37.65 -33.42 -8.89
CA ALA A 66 38.68 -34.27 -8.30
C ALA A 66 39.51 -33.51 -7.24
N THR A 67 39.80 -32.23 -7.47
CA THR A 67 40.52 -31.37 -6.51
C THR A 67 39.66 -31.10 -5.27
N ALA A 68 38.36 -30.80 -5.44
CA ALA A 68 37.44 -30.64 -4.32
C ALA A 68 37.26 -31.93 -3.49
N GLU A 69 37.26 -33.07 -4.13
CA GLU A 69 37.21 -34.39 -3.44
C GLU A 69 38.46 -34.66 -2.63
N LYS A 70 39.65 -34.27 -3.12
CA LYS A 70 40.90 -34.31 -2.32
C LYS A 70 40.80 -33.35 -1.12
N ALA A 71 40.20 -32.19 -1.29
CA ALA A 71 39.95 -31.26 -0.17
C ALA A 71 39.02 -31.88 0.89
N LEU A 72 37.96 -32.60 0.46
CA LEU A 72 37.01 -33.27 1.34
C LEU A 72 37.62 -34.55 1.97
N ALA A 73 38.63 -35.17 1.36
CA ALA A 73 39.40 -36.23 1.98
C ALA A 73 40.28 -35.72 3.11
N ALA A 74 40.78 -34.49 3.03
CA ALA A 74 41.52 -33.83 4.09
C ALA A 74 40.59 -33.32 5.24
N ASP A 75 39.45 -32.74 4.88
CA ASP A 75 38.42 -32.32 5.82
C ASP A 75 37.03 -32.57 5.23
N ALA A 76 36.39 -33.69 5.62
CA ALA A 76 35.11 -34.16 5.11
C ALA A 76 33.92 -33.17 5.36
N LYS A 77 34.06 -32.22 6.28
CA LYS A 77 33.03 -31.23 6.62
C LYS A 77 33.41 -29.85 6.16
N SER A 78 34.47 -29.67 5.38
CA SER A 78 34.91 -28.37 4.88
C SER A 78 33.84 -27.67 4.06
N PRO A 79 33.24 -26.54 4.52
CA PRO A 79 32.22 -25.85 3.78
C PRO A 79 32.74 -25.28 2.45
N ALA A 80 33.99 -24.79 2.43
CA ALA A 80 34.64 -24.28 1.22
C ALA A 80 34.82 -25.37 0.14
N ALA A 81 35.21 -26.61 0.55
CA ALA A 81 35.36 -27.73 -0.35
C ALA A 81 34.03 -28.25 -0.89
N LEU A 82 32.97 -28.26 -0.05
CA LEU A 82 31.60 -28.62 -0.48
C LEU A 82 31.09 -27.61 -1.51
N ILE A 83 31.25 -26.30 -1.26
CA ILE A 83 30.83 -25.28 -2.21
C ILE A 83 31.62 -25.42 -3.52
N ALA A 84 32.96 -25.63 -3.46
CA ALA A 84 33.78 -25.79 -4.66
C ALA A 84 33.33 -26.99 -5.51
N ARG A 85 33.03 -28.14 -4.87
CA ARG A 85 32.51 -29.33 -5.56
C ARG A 85 31.12 -29.07 -6.14
N GLY A 86 30.24 -28.44 -5.39
CA GLY A 86 28.90 -28.09 -5.83
C GLY A 86 28.94 -27.20 -7.06
N VAL A 87 29.80 -26.16 -7.07
CA VAL A 87 30.02 -25.28 -8.21
C VAL A 87 30.52 -26.08 -9.44
N ALA A 88 31.50 -26.94 -9.27
CA ALA A 88 32.04 -27.75 -10.38
C ALA A 88 31.00 -28.75 -10.92
N ARG A 89 30.22 -29.39 -10.04
CA ARG A 89 29.09 -30.25 -10.41
C ARG A 89 28.00 -29.52 -11.16
N ALA A 90 27.67 -28.30 -10.73
CA ALA A 90 26.71 -27.47 -11.42
C ALA A 90 27.18 -27.08 -12.82
N GLY A 91 28.48 -26.82 -13.02
CA GLY A 91 29.08 -26.63 -14.33
C GLY A 91 28.98 -27.83 -15.27
N LYS A 92 28.87 -29.02 -14.73
CA LYS A 92 28.58 -30.28 -15.47
C LYS A 92 27.07 -30.58 -15.54
N GLU A 93 26.20 -29.66 -15.19
CA GLU A 93 24.75 -29.83 -15.16
C GLU A 93 24.27 -30.93 -14.18
N GLN A 94 25.13 -31.34 -13.22
CA GLN A 94 24.79 -32.27 -12.16
C GLN A 94 24.08 -31.54 -11.01
N PHE A 95 22.94 -30.91 -11.31
CA PHE A 95 22.28 -29.94 -10.46
C PHE A 95 21.84 -30.51 -9.10
N ASP A 96 21.27 -31.71 -9.07
CA ASP A 96 20.75 -32.28 -7.81
C ASP A 96 21.87 -32.63 -6.82
N THR A 97 23.03 -33.08 -7.32
CA THR A 97 24.19 -33.36 -6.50
C THR A 97 24.88 -32.06 -6.04
N ALA A 98 24.89 -31.04 -6.89
CA ALA A 98 25.37 -29.70 -6.53
C ALA A 98 24.52 -29.09 -5.41
N ILE A 99 23.20 -29.17 -5.50
CA ILE A 99 22.27 -28.67 -4.46
C ILE A 99 22.52 -29.41 -3.14
N LYS A 100 22.72 -30.71 -3.14
CA LYS A 100 23.05 -31.46 -1.91
C LYS A 100 24.35 -30.99 -1.23
N ASP A 101 25.36 -30.66 -2.03
CA ASP A 101 26.61 -30.11 -1.49
C ASP A 101 26.33 -28.74 -0.80
N PHE A 102 25.55 -27.88 -1.43
CA PHE A 102 25.17 -26.55 -0.85
C PHE A 102 24.26 -26.71 0.38
N ASP A 103 23.28 -27.61 0.34
CA ASP A 103 22.41 -27.91 1.48
C ASP A 103 23.20 -28.40 2.70
N THR A 104 24.27 -29.20 2.46
CA THR A 104 25.16 -29.66 3.54
C THR A 104 25.84 -28.46 4.22
N VAL A 105 26.25 -27.45 3.47
CA VAL A 105 26.88 -26.25 4.03
C VAL A 105 25.84 -25.38 4.77
N THR A 106 24.67 -25.13 4.14
CA THR A 106 23.62 -24.29 4.75
C THR A 106 23.02 -24.89 6.01
N GLY A 107 23.11 -26.22 6.18
CA GLY A 107 22.69 -26.93 7.41
C GLY A 107 23.70 -26.89 8.55
N GLN A 108 24.91 -26.39 8.36
CA GLN A 108 25.92 -26.32 9.43
C GLN A 108 25.56 -25.23 10.45
N ALA A 109 25.54 -25.62 11.74
CA ALA A 109 25.26 -24.71 12.84
C ALA A 109 26.54 -23.96 13.27
N GLY A 110 26.40 -22.68 13.58
CA GLY A 110 27.48 -21.84 14.11
C GLY A 110 27.28 -20.36 13.80
N ARG A 111 27.87 -19.48 14.61
CA ARG A 111 27.83 -18.02 14.45
C ARG A 111 29.20 -17.42 14.08
N ASP A 112 30.15 -18.27 13.74
CA ASP A 112 31.45 -17.82 13.25
C ASP A 112 31.25 -17.00 11.97
N PRO A 113 31.76 -15.76 11.88
CA PRO A 113 31.59 -14.90 10.69
C PRO A 113 32.07 -15.56 9.39
N ALA A 114 33.13 -16.37 9.41
CA ALA A 114 33.62 -17.07 8.24
C ALA A 114 32.63 -18.15 7.78
N LEU A 115 32.02 -18.90 8.71
CA LEU A 115 30.99 -19.87 8.39
C LEU A 115 29.70 -19.20 7.91
N VAL A 116 29.32 -18.06 8.49
CA VAL A 116 28.15 -17.26 8.03
C VAL A 116 28.35 -16.83 6.57
N ALA A 117 29.52 -16.30 6.21
CA ALA A 117 29.84 -15.92 4.84
C ALA A 117 29.81 -17.11 3.86
N LEU A 118 30.29 -18.28 4.29
CA LEU A 118 30.25 -19.50 3.47
C LEU A 118 28.80 -20.04 3.30
N ARG A 119 27.96 -19.95 4.32
CA ARG A 119 26.53 -20.26 4.17
C ARG A 119 25.83 -19.29 3.21
N ALA A 120 26.12 -18.00 3.30
CA ALA A 120 25.61 -17.00 2.37
C ALA A 120 26.01 -17.34 0.93
N ASP A 121 27.29 -17.65 0.67
CA ASP A 121 27.78 -18.08 -0.64
C ASP A 121 27.07 -19.38 -1.10
N ALA A 122 26.95 -20.39 -0.24
CA ALA A 122 26.24 -21.62 -0.58
C ALA A 122 24.78 -21.37 -1.00
N HIS A 123 24.07 -20.47 -0.30
CA HIS A 123 22.74 -20.05 -0.68
C HIS A 123 22.74 -19.32 -2.04
N VAL A 124 23.71 -18.46 -2.31
CA VAL A 124 23.86 -17.78 -3.61
C VAL A 124 24.10 -18.81 -4.72
N GLN A 125 25.04 -19.74 -4.55
CA GLN A 125 25.33 -20.78 -5.57
C GLN A 125 24.12 -21.69 -5.78
N ARG A 126 23.41 -22.06 -4.72
CA ARG A 126 22.16 -22.81 -4.82
C ARG A 126 21.10 -22.05 -5.64
N SER A 127 20.97 -20.74 -5.43
CA SER A 127 20.04 -19.90 -6.19
C SER A 127 20.35 -19.90 -7.68
N LYS A 128 21.64 -19.84 -8.05
CA LYS A 128 22.09 -19.89 -9.44
C LYS A 128 21.70 -21.22 -10.09
N VAL A 129 21.90 -22.34 -9.39
CA VAL A 129 21.52 -23.68 -9.89
C VAL A 129 20.00 -23.80 -10.04
N GLN A 130 19.25 -23.38 -9.04
CA GLN A 130 17.78 -23.42 -9.11
C GLN A 130 17.23 -22.54 -10.23
N TYR A 131 17.84 -21.38 -10.46
CA TYR A 131 17.52 -20.52 -11.60
C TYR A 131 17.77 -21.24 -12.93
N ALA A 132 18.93 -21.91 -13.07
CA ALA A 132 19.28 -22.67 -14.26
C ALA A 132 18.29 -23.84 -14.52
N GLN A 133 17.75 -24.43 -13.47
CA GLN A 133 16.68 -25.44 -13.56
C GLN A 133 15.30 -24.87 -13.89
N GLY A 134 15.13 -23.54 -14.02
CA GLY A 134 13.82 -22.87 -14.15
C GLY A 134 13.02 -22.79 -12.84
N LYS A 135 13.58 -23.21 -11.72
CA LYS A 135 12.95 -23.19 -10.39
C LYS A 135 13.11 -21.80 -9.73
N TYR A 136 12.41 -20.81 -10.28
CA TYR A 136 12.63 -19.41 -9.92
C TYR A 136 12.19 -19.05 -8.48
N LEU A 137 11.11 -19.65 -7.96
CA LEU A 137 10.69 -19.44 -6.56
C LEU A 137 11.73 -19.98 -5.56
N PRO A 138 12.18 -21.25 -5.65
CA PRO A 138 13.28 -21.74 -4.83
C PRO A 138 14.56 -20.88 -4.94
N ALA A 139 14.87 -20.34 -6.14
CA ALA A 139 16.00 -19.43 -6.31
C ALA A 139 15.81 -18.13 -5.52
N ILE A 140 14.60 -17.54 -5.52
CA ILE A 140 14.25 -16.36 -4.71
C ILE A 140 14.41 -16.66 -3.22
N ASP A 141 13.94 -17.82 -2.75
CA ASP A 141 14.06 -18.25 -1.35
C ASP A 141 15.53 -18.43 -0.95
N SER A 142 16.32 -19.04 -1.82
CA SER A 142 17.77 -19.18 -1.58
C SER A 142 18.45 -17.82 -1.49
N CYS A 143 18.12 -16.87 -2.36
CA CYS A 143 18.62 -15.49 -2.26
C CYS A 143 18.15 -14.80 -0.97
N TYR A 144 16.93 -15.03 -0.53
CA TYR A 144 16.41 -14.50 0.73
C TYR A 144 17.25 -15.00 1.92
N PHE A 145 17.54 -16.30 2.00
CA PHE A 145 18.40 -16.85 3.05
C PHE A 145 19.84 -16.31 2.97
N ALA A 146 20.39 -16.15 1.77
CA ALA A 146 21.69 -15.50 1.60
C ALA A 146 21.69 -14.06 2.16
N ILE A 147 20.63 -13.28 1.93
CA ILE A 147 20.46 -11.91 2.43
C ILE A 147 20.26 -11.87 3.96
N LEU A 148 19.63 -12.88 4.54
CA LEU A 148 19.52 -13.01 6.00
C LEU A 148 20.88 -13.27 6.66
N GLU A 149 21.74 -14.05 6.02
CA GLU A 149 23.11 -14.31 6.51
C GLU A 149 24.00 -13.07 6.23
N GLU A 150 23.91 -12.48 5.05
CA GLU A 150 24.70 -11.34 4.63
C GLU A 150 23.85 -10.29 3.88
N SER A 151 23.39 -9.27 4.60
CA SER A 151 22.44 -8.27 4.08
C SER A 151 22.98 -7.41 2.92
N ASN A 152 24.31 -7.32 2.77
CA ASN A 152 24.99 -6.56 1.72
C ASN A 152 25.59 -7.47 0.63
N SER A 153 25.06 -8.67 0.43
CA SER A 153 25.48 -9.54 -0.68
C SER A 153 24.95 -9.04 -2.02
N PHE A 154 25.86 -8.49 -2.87
CA PHE A 154 25.52 -8.06 -4.22
C PHE A 154 24.91 -9.22 -5.03
N ASP A 155 25.56 -10.38 -5.03
CA ASP A 155 25.13 -11.55 -5.79
C ASP A 155 23.74 -12.04 -5.39
N ALA A 156 23.43 -12.02 -4.10
CA ALA A 156 22.12 -12.42 -3.62
C ALA A 156 20.99 -11.47 -4.11
N HIS A 157 21.21 -10.16 -4.03
CA HIS A 157 20.26 -9.17 -4.54
C HIS A 157 20.15 -9.22 -6.06
N PHE A 158 21.27 -9.36 -6.77
CA PHE A 158 21.30 -9.45 -8.23
C PHE A 158 20.57 -10.70 -8.73
N ASN A 159 20.89 -11.89 -8.20
CA ASN A 159 20.26 -13.14 -8.60
C ASN A 159 18.76 -13.17 -8.24
N ARG A 160 18.37 -12.57 -7.10
CA ARG A 160 16.96 -12.38 -6.77
C ARG A 160 16.24 -11.49 -7.79
N GLY A 161 16.89 -10.46 -8.27
CA GLY A 161 16.41 -9.60 -9.35
C GLY A 161 16.19 -10.38 -10.64
N LEU A 162 17.14 -11.21 -11.02
CA LEU A 162 17.03 -12.10 -12.20
C LEU A 162 15.88 -13.09 -12.06
N ALA A 163 15.72 -13.70 -10.90
CA ALA A 163 14.65 -14.66 -10.66
C ALA A 163 13.26 -13.99 -10.69
N TYR A 164 13.12 -12.76 -10.18
CA TYR A 164 11.91 -11.96 -10.34
C TYR A 164 11.64 -11.55 -11.80
N LEU A 165 12.69 -11.21 -12.56
CA LEU A 165 12.55 -10.93 -14.00
C LEU A 165 11.99 -12.14 -14.75
N ALA A 166 12.53 -13.33 -14.50
CA ALA A 166 12.08 -14.56 -15.13
C ALA A 166 10.61 -14.91 -14.80
N ARG A 167 10.13 -14.39 -13.67
CA ARG A 167 8.71 -14.50 -13.26
C ARG A 167 7.83 -13.34 -13.73
N HIS A 168 8.40 -12.39 -14.48
CA HIS A 168 7.70 -11.15 -14.89
C HIS A 168 7.23 -10.25 -13.71
N GLU A 169 7.85 -10.38 -12.55
CA GLU A 169 7.57 -9.59 -11.35
C GLU A 169 8.46 -8.34 -11.33
N TYR A 170 8.29 -7.47 -12.32
CA TYR A 170 9.21 -6.38 -12.66
C TYR A 170 9.46 -5.39 -11.52
N ASP A 171 8.42 -4.99 -10.76
CA ASP A 171 8.62 -4.07 -9.63
C ASP A 171 9.47 -4.68 -8.52
N LYS A 172 9.37 -6.00 -8.28
CA LYS A 172 10.23 -6.69 -7.32
C LYS A 172 11.65 -6.87 -7.87
N ALA A 173 11.79 -7.08 -9.17
CA ALA A 173 13.09 -7.14 -9.84
C ALA A 173 13.82 -5.79 -9.72
N ILE A 174 13.14 -4.67 -10.01
CA ILE A 174 13.68 -3.31 -9.87
C ILE A 174 14.21 -3.09 -8.45
N ARG A 175 13.41 -3.36 -7.42
CA ARG A 175 13.85 -3.20 -6.02
C ARG A 175 15.07 -4.06 -5.68
N SER A 176 15.16 -5.25 -6.25
CA SER A 176 16.31 -6.14 -6.02
C SER A 176 17.57 -5.60 -6.71
N PHE A 177 17.45 -5.11 -7.96
CA PHE A 177 18.55 -4.47 -8.67
C PHE A 177 18.92 -3.12 -8.05
N ASP A 178 17.98 -2.32 -7.57
CA ASP A 178 18.28 -1.09 -6.83
C ASP A 178 19.18 -1.37 -5.63
N ARG A 179 18.92 -2.45 -4.90
CA ARG A 179 19.78 -2.83 -3.78
C ARG A 179 21.15 -3.31 -4.24
N ALA A 180 21.22 -4.11 -5.30
CA ALA A 180 22.50 -4.52 -5.90
C ALA A 180 23.33 -3.30 -6.36
N ILE A 181 22.71 -2.33 -7.04
CA ILE A 181 23.35 -1.10 -7.49
C ILE A 181 23.79 -0.21 -6.32
N GLN A 182 23.07 -0.19 -5.20
CA GLN A 182 23.50 0.50 -3.98
C GLN A 182 24.77 -0.11 -3.40
N ILE A 183 24.94 -1.43 -3.51
CA ILE A 183 26.13 -2.16 -3.03
C ILE A 183 27.30 -1.97 -3.99
N ASP A 184 27.05 -2.14 -5.29
CA ASP A 184 28.03 -1.86 -6.35
C ASP A 184 27.47 -0.91 -7.42
N PRO A 185 27.69 0.42 -7.26
CA PRO A 185 27.23 1.43 -8.22
C PRO A 185 27.89 1.37 -9.61
N LYS A 186 28.97 0.58 -9.76
CA LYS A 186 29.70 0.43 -11.04
C LYS A 186 29.29 -0.80 -11.83
N SER A 187 28.38 -1.61 -11.33
CA SER A 187 27.87 -2.78 -12.04
C SER A 187 26.99 -2.37 -13.23
N ALA A 188 27.60 -2.33 -14.42
CA ALA A 188 26.91 -2.06 -15.69
C ALA A 188 25.78 -3.09 -15.92
N GLU A 189 26.01 -4.35 -15.56
CA GLU A 189 25.02 -5.44 -15.70
C GLU A 189 23.79 -5.21 -14.83
N ALA A 190 23.96 -4.86 -13.55
CA ALA A 190 22.83 -4.63 -12.65
C ALA A 190 21.96 -3.45 -13.12
N ILE A 191 22.60 -2.37 -13.58
CA ILE A 191 21.92 -1.19 -14.14
C ILE A 191 21.19 -1.58 -15.42
N SER A 192 21.84 -2.34 -16.33
CA SER A 192 21.21 -2.80 -17.56
C SER A 192 20.00 -3.72 -17.30
N HIS A 193 20.07 -4.62 -16.30
CA HIS A 193 18.96 -5.47 -15.93
C HIS A 193 17.81 -4.71 -15.24
N ARG A 194 18.11 -3.67 -14.47
CA ARG A 194 17.09 -2.76 -13.94
C ARG A 194 16.36 -2.03 -15.07
N GLY A 195 17.11 -1.50 -16.04
CA GLY A 195 16.55 -0.91 -17.24
C GLY A 195 15.63 -1.88 -17.98
N PHE A 196 16.04 -3.12 -18.15
CA PHE A 196 15.22 -4.15 -18.76
C PHE A 196 13.92 -4.39 -17.98
N ALA A 197 13.96 -4.41 -16.64
CA ALA A 197 12.76 -4.53 -15.80
C ALA A 197 11.82 -3.33 -15.98
N HIS A 198 12.35 -2.11 -16.13
CA HIS A 198 11.56 -0.93 -16.49
C HIS A 198 10.86 -1.07 -17.85
N GLY A 199 11.51 -1.74 -18.82
CA GLY A 199 10.92 -2.08 -20.10
C GLY A 199 9.68 -2.95 -19.99
N GLY A 200 9.70 -3.96 -19.11
CA GLY A 200 8.55 -4.80 -18.81
C GLY A 200 7.34 -4.04 -18.25
N LEU A 201 7.55 -2.84 -17.70
CA LEU A 201 6.51 -1.93 -17.22
C LEU A 201 6.15 -0.84 -18.26
N GLY A 202 6.73 -0.86 -19.45
CA GLY A 202 6.53 0.14 -20.51
C GLY A 202 7.20 1.49 -20.21
N ARG A 203 8.13 1.55 -19.25
CA ARG A 203 8.83 2.78 -18.81
C ARG A 203 10.08 3.03 -19.67
N TYR A 204 9.91 3.25 -20.99
CA TYR A 204 11.02 3.27 -21.96
C TYR A 204 12.07 4.36 -21.73
N ASP A 205 11.70 5.51 -21.15
CA ASP A 205 12.64 6.57 -20.80
C ASP A 205 13.62 6.12 -19.71
N TYR A 206 13.14 5.37 -18.72
CA TYR A 206 13.98 4.75 -17.69
C TYR A 206 14.91 3.68 -18.30
N VAL A 207 14.42 2.88 -19.26
CA VAL A 207 15.27 1.94 -20.01
C VAL A 207 16.40 2.68 -20.66
N ILE A 208 16.11 3.71 -21.46
CA ILE A 208 17.13 4.48 -22.19
C ILE A 208 18.13 5.10 -21.21
N GLY A 209 17.66 5.64 -20.09
CA GLY A 209 18.51 6.21 -19.05
C GLY A 209 19.47 5.18 -18.42
N ASP A 210 18.95 4.04 -18.02
CA ASP A 210 19.74 2.96 -17.41
C ASP A 210 20.73 2.36 -18.44
N GLN A 211 20.31 2.14 -19.70
CA GLN A 211 21.23 1.65 -20.72
C GLN A 211 22.31 2.66 -21.08
N ASN A 212 22.01 3.96 -21.08
CA ASN A 212 23.03 5.01 -21.24
C ASN A 212 24.09 4.89 -20.15
N LYS A 213 23.66 4.71 -18.88
CA LYS A 213 24.59 4.58 -17.76
C LYS A 213 25.37 3.27 -17.80
N ALA A 214 24.74 2.18 -18.20
CA ALA A 214 25.42 0.90 -18.37
C ALA A 214 26.51 0.96 -19.47
N ILE A 215 26.20 1.61 -20.60
CA ILE A 215 27.16 1.84 -21.71
C ILE A 215 28.32 2.79 -21.31
N GLU A 216 28.02 3.78 -20.49
CA GLU A 216 29.07 4.66 -19.94
C GLU A 216 30.05 3.88 -19.07
N LEU A 217 29.56 2.94 -18.25
CA LEU A 217 30.37 2.09 -17.37
C LEU A 217 31.10 0.97 -18.11
N ASP A 218 30.43 0.34 -19.08
CA ASP A 218 30.99 -0.69 -19.94
C ASP A 218 30.57 -0.47 -21.40
N PRO A 219 31.41 0.23 -22.20
CA PRO A 219 31.14 0.45 -23.62
C PRO A 219 31.16 -0.82 -24.49
N LYS A 220 31.58 -1.97 -23.96
CA LYS A 220 31.59 -3.25 -24.66
C LYS A 220 30.40 -4.12 -24.36
N LEU A 221 29.48 -3.69 -23.50
CA LEU A 221 28.28 -4.44 -23.12
C LEU A 221 27.26 -4.42 -24.26
N ALA A 222 27.38 -5.35 -25.22
CA ALA A 222 26.55 -5.44 -26.43
C ALA A 222 25.04 -5.42 -26.12
N ILE A 223 24.61 -6.14 -25.06
CA ILE A 223 23.21 -6.25 -24.64
C ILE A 223 22.63 -4.89 -24.18
N ALA A 224 23.45 -3.97 -23.69
CA ALA A 224 22.97 -2.66 -23.32
C ALA A 224 22.59 -1.80 -24.52
N TYR A 225 23.34 -1.90 -25.61
CA TYR A 225 22.98 -1.25 -26.88
C TYR A 225 21.70 -1.84 -27.44
N GLU A 226 21.56 -3.16 -27.45
CA GLU A 226 20.34 -3.85 -27.91
C GLU A 226 19.12 -3.40 -27.08
N ARG A 227 19.17 -3.45 -25.77
CA ARG A 227 18.07 -3.04 -24.91
C ARG A 227 17.68 -1.57 -25.09
N ARG A 228 18.66 -0.69 -25.34
CA ARG A 228 18.40 0.70 -25.69
C ARG A 228 17.72 0.82 -27.04
N ALA A 229 18.16 0.06 -28.03
CA ALA A 229 17.55 0.00 -29.34
C ALA A 229 16.10 -0.46 -29.27
N ALA A 230 15.85 -1.56 -28.59
CA ALA A 230 14.50 -2.10 -28.41
C ALA A 230 13.57 -1.08 -27.75
N ALA A 231 14.03 -0.36 -26.72
CA ALA A 231 13.25 0.71 -26.09
C ALA A 231 12.98 1.88 -27.04
N ARG A 232 13.95 2.26 -27.88
CA ARG A 232 13.80 3.31 -28.92
C ARG A 232 12.83 2.90 -30.02
N ILE A 233 12.87 1.64 -30.46
CA ILE A 233 11.90 1.09 -31.40
C ILE A 233 10.49 1.15 -30.81
N ALA A 234 10.32 0.74 -29.54
CA ALA A 234 9.05 0.76 -28.85
C ALA A 234 8.47 2.18 -28.66
N LYS A 235 9.33 3.20 -28.48
CA LYS A 235 8.92 4.61 -28.44
C LYS A 235 8.47 5.13 -29.80
N GLY A 236 9.01 4.60 -30.89
CA GLY A 236 8.65 5.01 -32.24
C GLY A 236 9.16 6.39 -32.64
N GLY A 237 8.65 6.94 -33.73
CA GLY A 237 8.95 8.28 -34.21
C GLY A 237 10.45 8.50 -34.50
N LYS A 238 10.99 9.63 -34.05
CA LYS A 238 12.40 10.00 -34.27
C LYS A 238 13.41 9.06 -33.58
N GLU A 239 12.99 8.30 -32.58
CA GLU A 239 13.87 7.39 -31.85
C GLU A 239 14.22 6.14 -32.67
N VAL A 240 13.40 5.74 -33.65
CA VAL A 240 13.67 4.58 -34.51
C VAL A 240 14.99 4.73 -35.31
N ALA A 241 15.30 5.93 -35.79
CA ALA A 241 16.56 6.18 -36.48
C ALA A 241 17.78 5.96 -35.57
N LYS A 242 17.68 6.37 -34.29
CA LYS A 242 18.76 6.15 -33.30
C LYS A 242 18.88 4.67 -32.93
N ALA A 243 17.77 3.92 -32.96
CA ALA A 243 17.79 2.49 -32.68
C ALA A 243 18.63 1.72 -33.71
N ALA A 244 18.61 2.10 -34.99
CA ALA A 244 19.44 1.47 -36.03
C ALA A 244 20.94 1.57 -35.73
N THR A 245 21.39 2.70 -35.21
CA THR A 245 22.80 2.90 -34.78
C THR A 245 23.16 1.99 -33.60
N ASP A 246 22.25 1.87 -32.62
CA ASP A 246 22.44 0.99 -31.45
C ASP A 246 22.50 -0.49 -31.87
N VAL A 247 21.57 -0.94 -32.72
CA VAL A 247 21.59 -2.32 -33.24
C VAL A 247 22.87 -2.63 -33.99
N SER A 248 23.33 -1.68 -34.83
CA SER A 248 24.59 -1.85 -35.54
C SER A 248 25.77 -1.99 -34.57
N LYS A 249 25.80 -1.19 -33.50
CA LYS A 249 26.87 -1.28 -32.50
C LYS A 249 26.77 -2.55 -31.67
N ALA A 250 25.57 -2.99 -31.33
CA ALA A 250 25.37 -4.27 -30.65
C ALA A 250 25.92 -5.46 -31.47
N LEU A 251 25.64 -5.49 -32.79
CA LEU A 251 26.10 -6.55 -33.70
C LEU A 251 27.59 -6.39 -34.09
N GLU A 252 28.17 -5.21 -33.99
CA GLU A 252 29.63 -5.03 -34.09
C GLU A 252 30.34 -5.67 -32.89
N LEU A 253 29.78 -5.51 -31.70
CA LEU A 253 30.35 -6.07 -30.46
C LEU A 253 30.07 -7.58 -30.33
N ASP A 254 28.88 -8.02 -30.68
CA ASP A 254 28.48 -9.44 -30.73
C ASP A 254 27.68 -9.73 -32.00
N PRO A 255 28.33 -10.20 -33.07
CA PRO A 255 27.68 -10.52 -34.34
C PRO A 255 26.62 -11.64 -34.26
N LYS A 256 26.63 -12.41 -33.19
CA LYS A 256 25.70 -13.52 -32.96
C LYS A 256 24.64 -13.22 -31.89
N LEU A 257 24.49 -11.96 -31.46
CA LEU A 257 23.48 -11.57 -30.50
C LEU A 257 22.08 -11.73 -31.10
N PRO A 258 21.29 -12.76 -30.73
CA PRO A 258 20.06 -13.09 -31.43
C PRO A 258 18.96 -12.04 -31.26
N GLU A 259 18.94 -11.33 -30.11
CA GLU A 259 18.01 -10.25 -29.87
C GLU A 259 18.29 -9.06 -30.79
N ALA A 260 19.55 -8.70 -31.00
CA ALA A 260 19.95 -7.63 -31.91
C ALA A 260 19.67 -7.98 -33.39
N LEU A 261 19.82 -9.27 -33.77
CA LEU A 261 19.39 -9.76 -35.09
C LEU A 261 17.86 -9.63 -35.29
N CYS A 262 17.08 -9.94 -34.26
CA CYS A 262 15.63 -9.71 -34.28
C CYS A 262 15.30 -8.21 -34.42
N ASP A 263 16.00 -7.33 -33.71
CA ASP A 263 15.75 -5.90 -33.82
C ASP A 263 16.15 -5.36 -35.18
N ARG A 264 17.25 -5.84 -35.79
CA ARG A 264 17.63 -5.48 -37.16
C ARG A 264 16.60 -5.96 -38.19
N SER A 265 16.09 -7.18 -38.00
CA SER A 265 14.99 -7.71 -38.79
C SER A 265 13.74 -6.83 -38.67
N LEU A 266 13.39 -6.39 -37.48
CA LEU A 266 12.24 -5.51 -37.26
C LEU A 266 12.42 -4.14 -37.92
N LEU A 267 13.61 -3.54 -37.80
CA LEU A 267 13.94 -2.28 -38.45
C LEU A 267 13.89 -2.39 -39.99
N ALA A 268 14.41 -3.51 -40.55
CA ALA A 268 14.29 -3.79 -42.00
C ALA A 268 12.82 -3.91 -42.43
N ALA A 269 11.99 -4.60 -41.64
CA ALA A 269 10.55 -4.73 -41.91
C ALA A 269 9.83 -3.39 -41.84
N ILE A 270 10.17 -2.52 -40.87
CA ILE A 270 9.65 -1.14 -40.80
C ILE A 270 10.07 -0.32 -42.04
N GLY A 271 11.30 -0.51 -42.53
CA GLY A 271 11.79 0.11 -43.76
C GLY A 271 11.23 -0.48 -45.07
N GLY A 272 10.42 -1.55 -44.99
CA GLY A 272 9.84 -2.23 -46.14
C GLY A 272 10.72 -3.30 -46.79
N ASP A 273 11.91 -3.55 -46.28
CA ASP A 273 12.85 -4.59 -46.78
C ASP A 273 12.54 -5.92 -46.08
N ILE A 274 11.47 -6.58 -46.52
CA ILE A 274 10.96 -7.82 -45.90
C ILE A 274 11.92 -9.00 -46.15
N ASP A 275 12.60 -9.02 -47.28
CA ASP A 275 13.53 -10.11 -47.60
C ASP A 275 14.76 -10.10 -46.68
N ARG A 276 15.33 -8.94 -46.43
CA ARG A 276 16.39 -8.77 -45.46
C ARG A 276 15.92 -9.09 -44.03
N ALA A 277 14.70 -8.67 -43.69
CA ALA A 277 14.10 -9.00 -42.40
C ALA A 277 14.00 -10.50 -42.16
N VAL A 278 13.64 -11.28 -43.18
CA VAL A 278 13.60 -12.76 -43.12
C VAL A 278 14.99 -13.34 -42.94
N VAL A 279 16.00 -12.84 -43.61
CA VAL A 279 17.39 -13.33 -43.45
C VAL A 279 17.88 -13.13 -42.00
N ASP A 280 17.64 -11.96 -41.42
CA ASP A 280 18.09 -11.65 -40.09
C ASP A 280 17.35 -12.48 -39.01
N VAL A 281 16.03 -12.71 -39.17
CA VAL A 281 15.28 -13.54 -38.22
C VAL A 281 15.66 -15.04 -38.33
N GLU A 282 15.96 -15.53 -39.52
CA GLU A 282 16.48 -16.90 -39.69
C GLU A 282 17.89 -17.06 -39.10
N ALA A 283 18.75 -16.03 -39.21
CA ALA A 283 20.03 -16.01 -38.54
C ALA A 283 19.85 -16.07 -36.99
N ALA A 284 18.91 -15.31 -36.44
CA ALA A 284 18.58 -15.34 -35.00
C ALA A 284 18.10 -16.75 -34.56
N ILE A 285 17.26 -17.41 -35.39
CA ILE A 285 16.77 -18.75 -35.15
C ILE A 285 17.88 -19.79 -35.23
N ALA A 286 18.82 -19.63 -36.15
CA ALA A 286 19.99 -20.52 -36.31
C ALA A 286 20.90 -20.46 -35.07
N VAL A 287 21.09 -19.25 -34.51
CA VAL A 287 21.85 -19.07 -33.25
C VAL A 287 21.12 -19.64 -32.07
N THR A 288 19.82 -19.35 -31.95
CA THR A 288 19.00 -19.76 -30.80
C THR A 288 17.68 -20.37 -31.27
N PRO A 289 17.62 -21.67 -31.57
CA PRO A 289 16.44 -22.36 -32.12
C PRO A 289 15.19 -22.27 -31.22
N LYS A 290 15.37 -22.09 -29.91
CA LYS A 290 14.29 -21.98 -28.93
C LYS A 290 13.86 -20.54 -28.62
N LEU A 291 14.30 -19.54 -29.41
CA LEU A 291 13.93 -18.14 -29.21
C LEU A 291 12.49 -17.89 -29.73
N ALA A 292 11.52 -17.91 -28.83
CA ALA A 292 10.09 -17.73 -29.15
C ALA A 292 9.83 -16.40 -29.90
N ARG A 293 10.54 -15.31 -29.51
CA ARG A 293 10.45 -13.98 -30.15
C ARG A 293 10.81 -14.05 -31.65
N ALA A 294 11.88 -14.74 -31.99
CA ALA A 294 12.27 -14.89 -33.40
C ALA A 294 11.23 -15.70 -34.20
N ARG A 295 10.64 -16.74 -33.61
CA ARG A 295 9.56 -17.51 -34.25
C ARG A 295 8.30 -16.69 -34.43
N LEU A 296 7.91 -15.87 -33.45
CA LEU A 296 6.81 -14.92 -33.57
C LEU A 296 7.06 -13.92 -34.69
N GLN A 297 8.27 -13.33 -34.73
CA GLN A 297 8.62 -12.34 -35.74
C GLN A 297 8.64 -12.95 -37.13
N ARG A 298 9.14 -14.16 -37.27
CA ARG A 298 9.05 -14.91 -38.55
C ARG A 298 7.60 -15.07 -39.01
N GLY A 299 6.69 -15.41 -38.09
CA GLY A 299 5.26 -15.51 -38.39
C GLY A 299 4.65 -14.18 -38.85
N LEU A 300 5.04 -13.07 -38.21
CA LEU A 300 4.60 -11.72 -38.61
C LEU A 300 5.13 -11.32 -39.98
N LEU A 301 6.37 -11.67 -40.33
CA LEU A 301 6.95 -11.43 -41.66
C LEU A 301 6.22 -12.23 -42.76
N TRP A 302 5.86 -13.48 -42.47
CA TRP A 302 5.05 -14.27 -43.41
C TRP A 302 3.63 -13.72 -43.58
N LEU A 303 3.03 -13.15 -42.57
CA LEU A 303 1.77 -12.39 -42.67
C LEU A 303 1.90 -11.18 -43.59
N GLN A 304 3.01 -10.44 -43.49
CA GLN A 304 3.29 -9.32 -44.41
C GLN A 304 3.48 -9.80 -45.86
N LYS A 305 4.10 -10.95 -46.07
CA LYS A 305 4.23 -11.60 -47.38
C LYS A 305 2.89 -12.21 -47.85
N LYS A 306 1.82 -12.14 -47.05
CA LYS A 306 0.50 -12.73 -47.31
C LYS A 306 0.49 -14.25 -47.40
N ASP A 307 1.49 -14.90 -46.86
CA ASP A 307 1.58 -16.37 -46.74
C ASP A 307 1.09 -16.80 -45.36
N ALA A 308 -0.23 -17.01 -45.28
CA ALA A 308 -0.86 -17.38 -44.00
C ALA A 308 -0.51 -18.78 -43.51
N GLU A 309 -0.12 -19.72 -44.42
CA GLU A 309 0.29 -21.07 -44.01
C GLU A 309 1.65 -21.10 -43.32
N GLN A 310 2.63 -20.45 -43.93
CA GLN A 310 3.94 -20.30 -43.33
C GLN A 310 3.86 -19.50 -42.03
N ALA A 311 2.99 -18.47 -41.97
CA ALA A 311 2.72 -17.70 -40.77
C ALA A 311 2.18 -18.60 -39.65
N ILE A 312 1.15 -19.40 -39.88
CA ILE A 312 0.57 -20.30 -38.89
C ILE A 312 1.61 -21.30 -38.40
N THR A 313 2.42 -21.89 -39.30
CA THR A 313 3.47 -22.83 -38.96
C THR A 313 4.48 -22.18 -37.98
N ALA A 314 4.97 -20.97 -38.30
CA ALA A 314 5.93 -20.26 -37.44
C ALA A 314 5.31 -19.86 -36.09
N LEU A 315 4.02 -19.44 -36.08
CA LEU A 315 3.30 -19.02 -34.90
C LEU A 315 2.93 -20.19 -33.97
N ASN A 316 2.65 -21.37 -34.52
CA ASN A 316 2.49 -22.60 -33.75
C ASN A 316 3.76 -22.93 -32.97
N GLU A 317 4.92 -22.79 -33.62
CA GLU A 317 6.22 -22.95 -32.97
C GLU A 317 6.44 -21.88 -31.88
N ALA A 318 6.08 -20.62 -32.16
CA ALA A 318 6.18 -19.53 -31.17
C ALA A 318 5.31 -19.83 -29.93
N ILE A 319 4.07 -20.26 -30.12
CA ILE A 319 3.13 -20.62 -29.04
C ILE A 319 3.61 -21.86 -28.28
N ARG A 320 4.17 -22.88 -28.98
CA ARG A 320 4.75 -24.04 -28.32
C ARG A 320 5.91 -23.68 -27.40
N LEU A 321 6.74 -22.70 -27.80
CA LEU A 321 7.88 -22.21 -27.04
C LEU A 321 7.46 -21.25 -25.92
N ASP A 322 6.42 -20.44 -26.13
CA ASP A 322 5.82 -19.53 -25.15
C ASP A 322 4.29 -19.61 -25.20
N PRO A 323 3.66 -20.53 -24.46
CA PRO A 323 2.20 -20.70 -24.44
C PRO A 323 1.45 -19.49 -23.85
N LYS A 324 2.16 -18.54 -23.24
CA LYS A 324 1.55 -17.32 -22.68
C LYS A 324 1.71 -16.10 -23.61
N SER A 325 2.17 -16.25 -24.82
CA SER A 325 2.36 -15.15 -25.78
C SER A 325 1.04 -14.68 -26.39
N ALA A 326 0.46 -13.59 -25.83
CA ALA A 326 -0.75 -12.97 -26.38
C ALA A 326 -0.57 -12.49 -27.83
N ASP A 327 0.64 -11.99 -28.15
CA ASP A 327 0.97 -11.50 -29.50
C ASP A 327 1.03 -12.66 -30.50
N ALA A 328 1.54 -13.83 -30.10
CA ALA A 328 1.57 -15.00 -30.96
C ALA A 328 0.17 -15.53 -31.26
N TYR A 329 -0.71 -15.57 -30.26
CA TYR A 329 -2.12 -15.91 -30.48
C TYR A 329 -2.82 -14.87 -31.34
N ALA A 330 -2.63 -13.57 -31.10
CA ALA A 330 -3.23 -12.51 -31.89
C ALA A 330 -2.76 -12.58 -33.36
N ALA A 331 -1.46 -12.82 -33.59
CA ALA A 331 -0.91 -12.98 -34.94
C ALA A 331 -1.45 -14.24 -35.62
N ARG A 332 -1.57 -15.38 -34.92
CA ARG A 332 -2.17 -16.60 -35.47
C ARG A 332 -3.65 -16.40 -35.75
N GLY A 333 -4.37 -15.68 -34.94
CA GLY A 333 -5.75 -15.27 -35.21
C GLY A 333 -5.87 -14.43 -36.50
N GLN A 334 -4.91 -13.52 -36.74
CA GLN A 334 -4.85 -12.79 -38.01
C GLN A 334 -4.55 -13.68 -39.20
N ALA A 335 -3.64 -14.65 -39.08
CA ALA A 335 -3.34 -15.63 -40.11
C ALA A 335 -4.58 -16.52 -40.41
N ASN A 336 -5.29 -16.97 -39.38
CA ASN A 336 -6.54 -17.70 -39.52
C ASN A 336 -7.64 -16.87 -40.21
N LEU A 337 -7.76 -15.59 -39.88
CA LEU A 337 -8.67 -14.67 -40.61
C LEU A 337 -8.29 -14.58 -42.07
N ALA A 338 -7.00 -14.49 -42.43
CA ALA A 338 -6.55 -14.42 -43.79
C ALA A 338 -6.89 -15.72 -44.57
N LYS A 339 -6.85 -16.87 -43.89
CA LYS A 339 -7.29 -18.17 -44.42
C LYS A 339 -8.83 -18.35 -44.41
N LYS A 340 -9.59 -17.39 -43.93
CA LYS A 340 -11.04 -17.48 -43.68
C LYS A 340 -11.46 -18.57 -42.71
N ALA A 341 -10.56 -19.01 -41.83
CA ALA A 341 -10.80 -19.95 -40.74
C ALA A 341 -11.28 -19.13 -39.51
N TYR A 342 -12.57 -18.77 -39.52
CA TYR A 342 -13.10 -17.78 -38.59
C TYR A 342 -13.24 -18.28 -37.15
N GLU A 343 -13.63 -19.55 -36.92
CA GLU A 343 -13.74 -20.15 -35.58
C GLU A 343 -12.37 -20.25 -34.90
N PRO A 344 -11.32 -20.78 -35.56
CA PRO A 344 -9.97 -20.72 -34.98
C PRO A 344 -9.47 -19.29 -34.70
N ALA A 345 -9.84 -18.33 -35.57
CA ALA A 345 -9.50 -16.94 -35.37
C ALA A 345 -10.15 -16.35 -34.08
N VAL A 346 -11.45 -16.64 -33.85
CA VAL A 346 -12.16 -16.20 -32.63
C VAL A 346 -11.51 -16.82 -31.36
N ALA A 347 -11.15 -18.11 -31.44
CA ALA A 347 -10.48 -18.80 -30.33
C ALA A 347 -9.12 -18.16 -30.01
N ASP A 348 -8.28 -17.96 -31.04
CA ASP A 348 -6.96 -17.34 -30.88
C ASP A 348 -7.05 -15.91 -30.36
N PHE A 349 -7.94 -15.07 -30.89
CA PHE A 349 -8.12 -13.71 -30.35
C PHE A 349 -8.68 -13.71 -28.93
N SER A 350 -9.52 -14.67 -28.56
CA SER A 350 -10.05 -14.79 -27.20
C SER A 350 -8.94 -15.16 -26.22
N GLU A 351 -8.05 -16.07 -26.59
CA GLU A 351 -6.88 -16.41 -25.80
C GLU A 351 -5.91 -15.24 -25.70
N ALA A 352 -5.67 -14.53 -26.80
CA ALA A 352 -4.86 -13.31 -26.80
C ALA A 352 -5.41 -12.25 -25.83
N ILE A 353 -6.73 -12.04 -25.78
CA ILE A 353 -7.39 -11.11 -24.87
C ILE A 353 -7.32 -11.60 -23.41
N THR A 354 -7.49 -12.89 -23.17
CA THR A 354 -7.35 -13.50 -21.84
C THR A 354 -5.95 -13.28 -21.28
N LEU A 355 -4.94 -13.47 -22.13
CA LEU A 355 -3.54 -13.29 -21.77
C LEU A 355 -3.14 -11.80 -21.66
N ASN A 356 -3.72 -10.94 -22.51
CA ASN A 356 -3.47 -9.50 -22.49
C ASN A 356 -4.70 -8.70 -22.94
N ALA A 357 -5.50 -8.26 -21.97
CA ALA A 357 -6.72 -7.48 -22.20
C ALA A 357 -6.47 -6.06 -22.79
N LYS A 358 -5.23 -5.66 -23.04
CA LYS A 358 -4.88 -4.34 -23.63
C LYS A 358 -4.56 -4.40 -25.12
N LEU A 359 -4.69 -5.54 -25.76
CA LEU A 359 -4.45 -5.71 -27.19
C LEU A 359 -5.67 -5.26 -28.02
N SER A 360 -5.71 -4.01 -28.45
CA SER A 360 -6.79 -3.45 -29.28
C SER A 360 -7.02 -4.25 -30.56
N GLY A 361 -5.92 -4.66 -31.23
CA GLY A 361 -5.95 -5.47 -32.42
C GLY A 361 -6.63 -6.85 -32.25
N ALA A 362 -6.53 -7.44 -31.06
CA ALA A 362 -7.19 -8.72 -30.77
C ALA A 362 -8.71 -8.57 -30.65
N TYR A 363 -9.19 -7.49 -30.03
CA TYR A 363 -10.62 -7.16 -29.98
C TYR A 363 -11.18 -6.85 -31.38
N ALA A 364 -10.48 -6.02 -32.16
CA ALA A 364 -10.87 -5.71 -33.53
C ALA A 364 -10.88 -6.95 -34.44
N GLY A 365 -9.87 -7.81 -34.30
CA GLY A 365 -9.77 -9.08 -35.02
C GLY A 365 -10.89 -10.04 -34.62
N ARG A 366 -11.19 -10.19 -33.32
CA ARG A 366 -12.30 -11.05 -32.85
C ARG A 366 -13.65 -10.54 -33.33
N ALA A 367 -13.88 -9.23 -33.26
CA ALA A 367 -15.10 -8.64 -33.83
C ALA A 367 -15.27 -8.92 -35.34
N THR A 368 -14.14 -8.84 -36.07
CA THR A 368 -14.14 -9.14 -37.53
C THR A 368 -14.45 -10.62 -37.80
N ALA A 369 -13.83 -11.54 -37.07
CA ALA A 369 -14.08 -12.98 -37.18
C ALA A 369 -15.52 -13.32 -36.81
N ARG A 370 -16.05 -12.82 -35.69
CA ARG A 370 -17.45 -12.98 -35.27
C ARG A 370 -18.44 -12.47 -36.30
N ARG A 371 -18.19 -11.33 -36.94
CA ARG A 371 -19.06 -10.76 -37.98
C ARG A 371 -19.11 -11.66 -39.20
N LYS A 372 -18.05 -12.45 -39.48
CA LYS A 372 -18.03 -13.37 -40.60
C LYS A 372 -18.69 -14.72 -40.31
N LEU A 373 -18.82 -15.08 -39.03
CA LEU A 373 -19.44 -16.31 -38.57
C LEU A 373 -20.95 -16.19 -38.37
N ALA A 374 -21.45 -15.07 -37.91
CA ALA A 374 -22.86 -14.92 -37.52
C ALA A 374 -23.75 -14.39 -38.62
N PRO A 375 -25.01 -14.90 -38.77
CA PRO A 375 -26.09 -14.19 -39.47
C PRO A 375 -26.37 -12.83 -38.80
N ALA A 376 -26.96 -11.90 -39.55
CA ALA A 376 -26.97 -10.45 -39.30
C ALA A 376 -27.38 -9.98 -37.86
N ASP A 377 -28.09 -10.78 -37.08
CA ASP A 377 -28.68 -10.38 -35.77
C ASP A 377 -28.14 -11.12 -34.54
N GLU A 378 -27.56 -12.29 -34.66
CA GLU A 378 -26.95 -13.02 -33.56
C GLU A 378 -25.51 -12.56 -33.29
N GLY A 379 -25.21 -12.17 -32.08
CA GLY A 379 -23.85 -11.73 -31.65
C GLY A 379 -23.52 -10.25 -31.84
N LEU A 380 -24.45 -9.42 -32.32
CA LEU A 380 -24.22 -8.00 -32.57
C LEU A 380 -23.77 -7.22 -31.32
N ALA A 381 -24.28 -7.58 -30.12
CA ALA A 381 -23.89 -6.97 -28.86
C ALA A 381 -22.42 -7.25 -28.55
N ALA A 382 -21.95 -8.49 -28.70
CA ALA A 382 -20.57 -8.89 -28.47
C ALA A 382 -19.59 -8.26 -29.49
N ILE A 383 -20.02 -8.13 -30.75
CA ILE A 383 -19.23 -7.45 -31.79
C ILE A 383 -19.10 -5.96 -31.45
N LYS A 384 -20.19 -5.28 -31.07
CA LYS A 384 -20.18 -3.87 -30.65
C LYS A 384 -19.30 -3.65 -29.44
N ALA A 385 -19.36 -4.55 -28.45
CA ALA A 385 -18.52 -4.48 -27.26
C ALA A 385 -17.01 -4.62 -27.59
N ASP A 386 -16.66 -5.57 -28.44
CA ASP A 386 -15.27 -5.74 -28.90
C ASP A 386 -14.77 -4.51 -29.69
N LEU A 387 -15.57 -3.94 -30.59
CA LEU A 387 -15.19 -2.74 -31.34
C LEU A 387 -15.07 -1.50 -30.45
N ALA A 388 -15.95 -1.35 -29.46
CA ALA A 388 -15.87 -0.26 -28.49
C ALA A 388 -14.60 -0.37 -27.64
N LYS A 389 -14.24 -1.59 -27.21
CA LYS A 389 -13.03 -1.83 -26.45
C LYS A 389 -11.76 -1.63 -27.27
N ALA A 390 -11.76 -2.07 -28.53
CA ALA A 390 -10.65 -1.80 -29.45
C ALA A 390 -10.44 -0.29 -29.62
N LYS A 391 -11.50 0.47 -29.85
CA LYS A 391 -11.43 1.93 -30.00
C LYS A 391 -10.92 2.61 -28.73
N GLU A 392 -11.43 2.22 -27.56
CA GLU A 392 -10.94 2.74 -26.26
C GLU A 392 -9.44 2.54 -26.11
N LEU A 393 -8.94 1.35 -26.44
CA LEU A 393 -7.52 1.01 -26.33
C LEU A 393 -6.66 1.78 -27.37
N ASP A 394 -7.17 1.96 -28.58
CA ASP A 394 -6.50 2.75 -29.63
C ASP A 394 -6.45 4.25 -29.27
N ASP A 395 -7.51 4.79 -28.67
CA ASP A 395 -7.56 6.17 -28.19
C ASP A 395 -6.57 6.39 -27.05
N LEU A 396 -6.40 5.40 -26.17
CA LEU A 396 -5.36 5.38 -25.14
C LEU A 396 -3.95 5.31 -25.74
N ALA A 397 -3.72 4.42 -26.70
CA ALA A 397 -2.42 4.22 -27.33
C ALA A 397 -1.99 5.42 -28.20
N SER A 398 -2.95 6.10 -28.82
CA SER A 398 -2.69 7.29 -29.67
C SER A 398 -2.56 8.59 -28.87
N GLY A 399 -2.69 8.54 -27.54
CA GLY A 399 -2.65 9.72 -26.66
C GLY A 399 -3.88 10.62 -26.76
N LYS A 400 -4.93 10.20 -27.46
CA LYS A 400 -6.22 10.91 -27.52
C LYS A 400 -6.97 10.80 -26.19
N LYS A 401 -6.73 9.72 -25.45
CA LYS A 401 -7.16 9.54 -24.06
C LYS A 401 -5.95 9.11 -23.25
N LYS A 402 -5.52 9.95 -22.29
CA LYS A 402 -4.42 9.59 -21.39
C LYS A 402 -4.93 8.60 -20.33
N PRO A 403 -4.22 7.51 -20.02
CA PRO A 403 -4.63 6.54 -18.99
C PRO A 403 -4.75 7.15 -17.60
N ASP A 404 -3.95 8.19 -17.33
CA ASP A 404 -3.84 8.91 -16.06
C ASP A 404 -4.42 10.34 -16.18
N ASP A 405 -5.53 10.51 -16.90
CA ASP A 405 -6.19 11.80 -17.03
C ASP A 405 -7.06 12.10 -15.79
N LEU A 406 -6.72 13.16 -15.08
CA LEU A 406 -7.47 13.61 -13.91
C LEU A 406 -8.93 13.95 -14.22
N SER A 407 -9.26 14.30 -15.47
CA SER A 407 -10.64 14.58 -15.91
C SER A 407 -11.53 13.34 -15.99
N THR A 408 -10.95 12.13 -16.00
CA THR A 408 -11.71 10.86 -16.07
C THR A 408 -12.25 10.40 -14.72
N HIS A 409 -11.84 11.06 -13.64
CA HIS A 409 -12.38 10.77 -12.30
C HIS A 409 -13.84 11.26 -12.25
N PRO A 410 -14.76 10.47 -11.68
CA PRO A 410 -16.16 10.85 -11.60
C PRO A 410 -16.31 12.16 -10.83
N PRO A 411 -17.26 13.03 -11.19
CA PRO A 411 -17.52 14.27 -10.48
C PRO A 411 -17.95 13.96 -9.04
N ARG A 412 -17.57 14.85 -8.14
CA ARG A 412 -18.00 14.80 -6.74
C ARG A 412 -19.48 15.11 -6.68
N PHE A 413 -20.26 14.28 -6.03
CA PHE A 413 -21.67 14.54 -5.81
C PHE A 413 -21.80 15.53 -4.65
N ASP A 414 -22.60 16.60 -4.85
CA ASP A 414 -23.11 17.39 -3.74
C ASP A 414 -24.00 16.47 -2.90
N VAL A 415 -23.56 16.15 -1.69
CA VAL A 415 -24.36 15.35 -0.78
C VAL A 415 -25.48 16.24 -0.24
N GLU A 416 -26.71 15.98 -0.64
CA GLU A 416 -27.86 16.56 0.01
C GLU A 416 -27.95 15.96 1.42
N SER A 417 -27.67 16.81 2.42
CA SER A 417 -27.84 16.43 3.82
C SER A 417 -29.33 16.38 4.18
N ALA A 418 -29.71 15.39 4.97
CA ALA A 418 -31.04 15.37 5.55
C ALA A 418 -31.29 16.66 6.35
N PRO A 419 -32.49 17.25 6.27
CA PRO A 419 -32.83 18.45 7.04
C PRO A 419 -32.64 18.20 8.54
N VAL A 420 -32.01 19.15 9.23
CA VAL A 420 -31.88 19.11 10.69
C VAL A 420 -33.24 19.46 11.32
N ASP A 421 -33.59 18.70 12.34
CA ASP A 421 -34.79 19.02 13.14
C ASP A 421 -34.69 20.43 13.71
N PRO A 422 -35.65 21.34 13.42
CA PRO A 422 -35.59 22.73 13.87
C PRO A 422 -35.52 22.90 15.40
N GLU A 423 -36.15 22.01 16.17
CA GLU A 423 -36.12 22.07 17.65
C GLU A 423 -34.73 21.72 18.18
N ARG A 424 -34.10 20.70 17.63
CA ARG A 424 -32.72 20.33 17.94
C ARG A 424 -31.73 21.43 17.57
N HIS A 425 -31.93 22.04 16.42
CA HIS A 425 -31.13 23.16 15.97
C HIS A 425 -31.24 24.35 16.93
N ALA A 426 -32.47 24.74 17.32
CA ALA A 426 -32.70 25.81 18.27
C ALA A 426 -32.08 25.51 19.65
N ALA A 427 -32.20 24.27 20.12
CA ALA A 427 -31.59 23.83 21.38
C ALA A 427 -30.05 23.92 21.34
N ALA A 428 -29.42 23.57 20.21
CA ALA A 428 -27.99 23.67 20.03
C ALA A 428 -27.50 25.14 20.14
N LEU A 429 -28.23 26.10 19.52
CA LEU A 429 -27.88 27.52 19.60
C LEU A 429 -28.02 28.06 21.03
N VAL A 430 -29.01 27.60 21.81
CA VAL A 430 -29.14 27.96 23.24
C VAL A 430 -27.94 27.43 24.03
N SER A 431 -27.51 26.20 23.81
CA SER A 431 -26.35 25.61 24.50
C SER A 431 -25.05 26.30 24.09
N ALA A 432 -24.88 26.67 22.83
CA ALA A 432 -23.73 27.43 22.32
C ALA A 432 -23.61 28.80 23.06
N LYS A 433 -24.70 29.55 23.20
CA LYS A 433 -24.71 30.82 23.97
C LYS A 433 -24.35 30.64 25.44
N LYS A 434 -24.74 29.52 26.08
CA LYS A 434 -24.33 29.25 27.46
C LYS A 434 -22.82 29.02 27.56
N ILE A 435 -22.24 28.30 26.59
CA ILE A 435 -20.78 28.10 26.50
C ILE A 435 -20.07 29.45 26.40
N ASP A 436 -20.50 30.32 25.47
CA ASP A 436 -19.94 31.65 25.32
C ASP A 436 -20.09 32.49 26.62
N GLY A 437 -21.17 32.31 27.38
CA GLY A 437 -21.36 32.89 28.69
C GLY A 437 -20.32 32.47 29.72
N PHE A 438 -20.01 31.18 29.84
CA PHE A 438 -18.94 30.68 30.71
C PHE A 438 -17.55 31.19 30.29
N ILE A 439 -17.32 31.29 28.98
CA ILE A 439 -16.05 31.83 28.45
C ILE A 439 -15.94 33.31 28.72
N ALA A 440 -17.02 34.11 28.57
CA ALA A 440 -17.04 35.54 28.88
C ALA A 440 -16.74 35.82 30.35
N VAL A 441 -17.27 35.02 31.29
CA VAL A 441 -16.93 35.12 32.71
C VAL A 441 -15.44 34.85 32.92
N ASN A 442 -14.86 33.85 32.23
CA ASN A 442 -13.45 33.52 32.30
C ASN A 442 -12.58 34.67 31.72
N TYR A 443 -13.01 35.34 30.65
CA TYR A 443 -12.34 36.51 30.10
C TYR A 443 -12.25 37.65 31.13
N ALA A 444 -13.37 37.94 31.79
CA ALA A 444 -13.41 39.00 32.82
C ALA A 444 -12.49 38.67 34.00
N LYS A 445 -12.48 37.40 34.45
CA LYS A 445 -11.66 36.92 35.57
C LYS A 445 -10.17 36.99 35.26
N HIS A 446 -9.74 36.61 34.06
CA HIS A 446 -8.34 36.51 33.67
C HIS A 446 -7.86 37.72 32.84
N LYS A 447 -8.71 38.72 32.60
CA LYS A 447 -8.43 39.91 31.77
C LYS A 447 -7.98 39.57 30.35
N VAL A 448 -8.64 38.57 29.76
CA VAL A 448 -8.37 38.14 28.40
C VAL A 448 -9.14 39.00 27.42
N THR A 449 -8.46 39.47 26.36
CA THR A 449 -9.12 40.14 25.23
C THR A 449 -9.52 39.08 24.19
N PRO A 450 -10.81 38.93 23.90
CA PRO A 450 -11.25 37.99 22.89
C PRO A 450 -10.78 38.43 21.50
N MET A 451 -10.44 37.45 20.64
CA MET A 451 -10.13 37.70 19.25
C MET A 451 -11.37 38.31 18.52
N PRO A 452 -11.18 39.14 17.50
CA PRO A 452 -12.31 39.66 16.72
C PRO A 452 -13.02 38.52 15.95
N PRO A 453 -14.27 38.76 15.51
CA PRO A 453 -14.97 37.81 14.65
C PRO A 453 -14.17 37.50 13.37
N ALA A 454 -14.14 36.24 12.96
CA ALA A 454 -13.58 35.87 11.69
C ALA A 454 -14.49 36.29 10.52
N ASP A 455 -13.89 36.72 9.42
CA ASP A 455 -14.63 36.94 8.18
C ASP A 455 -15.15 35.62 7.57
N ASP A 456 -15.97 35.74 6.55
CA ASP A 456 -16.60 34.59 5.92
C ASP A 456 -15.61 33.69 5.15
N ALA A 457 -14.52 34.25 4.63
CA ALA A 457 -13.49 33.53 3.93
C ALA A 457 -12.70 32.65 4.90
N THR A 458 -12.27 33.21 6.03
CA THR A 458 -11.63 32.48 7.12
C THR A 458 -12.57 31.41 7.69
N PHE A 459 -13.84 31.78 7.93
CA PHE A 459 -14.82 30.83 8.47
C PHE A 459 -15.05 29.64 7.55
N VAL A 460 -15.31 29.85 6.26
CA VAL A 460 -15.62 28.77 5.33
C VAL A 460 -14.43 27.80 5.21
N ARG A 461 -13.21 28.32 5.15
CA ARG A 461 -12.01 27.51 5.11
C ARG A 461 -11.87 26.65 6.38
N ARG A 462 -12.00 27.27 7.56
CA ARG A 462 -11.85 26.58 8.86
C ARG A 462 -12.88 25.49 9.01
N ILE A 463 -14.16 25.78 8.77
CA ILE A 463 -15.24 24.81 9.02
C ILE A 463 -15.16 23.59 8.10
N TYR A 464 -14.71 23.77 6.84
CA TYR A 464 -14.42 22.63 5.96
C TYR A 464 -13.26 21.78 6.45
N LEU A 465 -12.19 22.41 6.93
CA LEU A 465 -11.05 21.68 7.50
C LEU A 465 -11.45 20.91 8.76
N ASP A 466 -12.26 21.50 9.63
CA ASP A 466 -12.63 20.92 10.93
C ASP A 466 -13.72 19.85 10.83
N ILE A 467 -14.63 19.94 9.87
CA ILE A 467 -15.71 18.96 9.71
C ILE A 467 -15.44 18.02 8.54
N ALA A 468 -15.03 18.56 7.38
CA ALA A 468 -14.85 17.76 6.17
C ALA A 468 -13.40 17.26 5.97
N GLY A 469 -12.43 17.79 6.75
CA GLY A 469 -11.02 17.41 6.70
C GLY A 469 -10.29 17.83 5.42
N ARG A 470 -10.81 18.80 4.69
CA ARG A 470 -10.26 19.35 3.46
C ARG A 470 -10.60 20.81 3.30
N ILE A 471 -9.91 21.52 2.42
CA ILE A 471 -10.36 22.84 2.00
C ILE A 471 -11.64 22.75 1.16
N PRO A 472 -12.50 23.80 1.15
CA PRO A 472 -13.62 23.87 0.23
C PRO A 472 -13.13 23.98 -1.23
N THR A 473 -13.89 23.42 -2.17
CA THR A 473 -13.68 23.63 -3.61
C THR A 473 -13.93 25.09 -4.01
N TYR A 474 -13.46 25.47 -5.21
CA TYR A 474 -13.77 26.80 -5.78
C TYR A 474 -15.28 27.11 -5.77
N GLN A 475 -16.11 26.13 -6.15
CA GLN A 475 -17.56 26.28 -6.22
C GLN A 475 -18.18 26.43 -4.82
N GLU A 476 -17.76 25.60 -3.85
CA GLU A 476 -18.23 25.69 -2.47
C GLU A 476 -17.86 27.04 -1.86
N THR A 477 -16.62 27.50 -2.05
CA THR A 477 -16.15 28.82 -1.58
C THR A 477 -16.98 29.95 -2.18
N THR A 478 -17.09 29.98 -3.51
CA THR A 478 -17.80 31.09 -4.19
C THR A 478 -19.28 31.12 -3.87
N LYS A 479 -19.96 29.96 -3.77
CA LYS A 479 -21.34 29.82 -3.36
C LYS A 479 -21.58 30.39 -1.95
N PHE A 480 -20.72 30.04 -1.01
CA PHE A 480 -20.83 30.49 0.37
C PHE A 480 -20.59 32.00 0.50
N LEU A 481 -19.53 32.52 -0.14
CA LEU A 481 -19.20 33.94 -0.09
C LEU A 481 -20.26 34.81 -0.76
N ALA A 482 -20.90 34.33 -1.83
CA ALA A 482 -21.97 35.03 -2.51
C ALA A 482 -23.33 35.01 -1.76
N SER A 483 -23.48 34.17 -0.74
CA SER A 483 -24.72 34.10 0.03
C SER A 483 -24.82 35.29 1.01
N HIS A 484 -25.99 35.93 1.02
CA HIS A 484 -26.32 37.05 1.95
C HIS A 484 -27.25 36.61 3.09
N GLU A 485 -27.52 35.30 3.23
CA GLU A 485 -28.33 34.76 4.31
C GLU A 485 -27.67 34.97 5.67
N SER A 486 -28.42 35.45 6.65
CA SER A 486 -27.89 35.72 8.00
C SER A 486 -27.51 34.45 8.76
N ASP A 487 -28.07 33.30 8.40
CA ASP A 487 -27.86 32.00 9.02
C ASP A 487 -26.98 31.05 8.18
N LYS A 488 -26.30 31.59 7.14
CA LYS A 488 -25.49 30.80 6.22
C LYS A 488 -24.39 29.95 6.88
N ARG A 489 -23.79 30.49 7.97
CA ARG A 489 -22.74 29.77 8.72
C ARG A 489 -23.33 28.53 9.41
N THR A 490 -24.45 28.66 10.08
CA THR A 490 -25.14 27.59 10.78
C THR A 490 -25.65 26.53 9.81
N LYS A 491 -26.24 26.96 8.67
CA LYS A 491 -26.64 26.05 7.58
C LYS A 491 -25.47 25.24 7.02
N LEU A 492 -24.29 25.89 6.84
CA LEU A 492 -23.09 25.20 6.37
C LEU A 492 -22.59 24.18 7.39
N ILE A 493 -22.59 24.47 8.68
CA ILE A 493 -22.27 23.54 9.75
C ILE A 493 -23.17 22.29 9.66
N ASP A 494 -24.49 22.51 9.53
CA ASP A 494 -25.45 21.41 9.43
C ASP A 494 -25.20 20.54 8.19
N GLN A 495 -24.97 21.16 7.05
CA GLN A 495 -24.67 20.47 5.80
C GLN A 495 -23.42 19.61 5.93
N LEU A 496 -22.36 20.16 6.48
CA LEU A 496 -21.09 19.43 6.61
C LEU A 496 -21.18 18.29 7.62
N LEU A 497 -21.85 18.49 8.77
CA LEU A 497 -22.07 17.41 9.76
C LEU A 497 -22.95 16.26 9.19
N GLY A 498 -23.82 16.57 8.23
CA GLY A 498 -24.62 15.59 7.50
C GLY A 498 -23.86 14.85 6.39
N SER A 499 -22.69 15.33 5.99
CA SER A 499 -21.97 14.82 4.81
C SER A 499 -21.14 13.55 5.08
N ASP A 500 -20.82 12.82 4.02
CA ASP A 500 -19.86 11.70 4.07
C ASP A 500 -18.44 12.18 4.41
N ASP A 501 -18.12 13.44 4.10
CA ASP A 501 -16.83 14.05 4.44
C ASP A 501 -16.60 14.08 5.96
N TYR A 502 -17.66 14.31 6.75
CA TYR A 502 -17.59 14.20 8.20
C TYR A 502 -17.11 12.80 8.64
N ALA A 503 -17.75 11.75 8.15
CA ALA A 503 -17.39 10.39 8.52
C ALA A 503 -15.96 10.04 8.08
N SER A 504 -15.54 10.52 6.90
CA SER A 504 -14.18 10.36 6.39
C SER A 504 -13.15 11.05 7.27
N HIS A 505 -13.38 12.31 7.64
CA HIS A 505 -12.47 13.09 8.46
C HIS A 505 -12.37 12.55 9.90
N PHE A 506 -13.51 12.33 10.55
CA PHE A 506 -13.53 11.83 11.93
C PHE A 506 -13.06 10.38 12.02
N PHE A 507 -13.16 9.58 10.96
CA PHE A 507 -12.51 8.28 10.92
C PHE A 507 -11.00 8.41 11.10
N ASN A 508 -10.33 9.36 10.43
CA ASN A 508 -8.88 9.53 10.57
C ASN A 508 -8.50 9.83 12.03
N TYR A 509 -9.25 10.70 12.69
CA TYR A 509 -9.06 11.00 14.09
C TYR A 509 -9.26 9.77 15.00
N TRP A 510 -10.40 9.09 14.84
CA TRP A 510 -10.70 7.89 15.65
C TRP A 510 -9.78 6.71 15.32
N ALA A 511 -9.33 6.58 14.09
CA ALA A 511 -8.37 5.56 13.70
C ALA A 511 -7.01 5.71 14.41
N ASP A 512 -6.59 6.95 14.68
CA ASP A 512 -5.39 7.21 15.47
C ASP A 512 -5.61 6.93 16.97
N VAL A 513 -6.74 7.37 17.51
CA VAL A 513 -7.12 7.11 18.93
C VAL A 513 -7.34 5.61 19.19
N LEU A 514 -8.04 4.91 18.30
CA LEU A 514 -8.37 3.48 18.40
C LEU A 514 -7.25 2.57 17.89
N ARG A 515 -6.15 3.14 17.40
CA ARG A 515 -4.98 2.41 16.89
C ARG A 515 -5.31 1.48 15.72
N TYR A 516 -6.21 1.91 14.83
CA TYR A 516 -6.67 1.12 13.69
C TYR A 516 -5.54 0.79 12.70
N LYS A 517 -5.52 -0.46 12.21
CA LYS A 517 -4.66 -0.94 11.11
C LYS A 517 -5.46 -1.83 10.15
N ASP A 518 -5.03 -1.87 8.87
CA ASP A 518 -5.63 -2.77 7.88
C ASP A 518 -5.34 -4.25 8.13
N ARG A 519 -4.30 -4.54 8.91
CA ARG A 519 -4.02 -5.87 9.47
C ARG A 519 -3.98 -5.76 10.98
N LEU A 520 -4.99 -6.29 11.64
CA LEU A 520 -5.12 -6.26 13.10
C LEU A 520 -4.19 -7.28 13.75
N SER A 521 -4.10 -8.50 13.16
CA SER A 521 -3.13 -9.54 13.51
C SER A 521 -2.75 -10.37 12.26
N GLU A 522 -1.94 -11.44 12.40
CA GLU A 522 -1.66 -12.36 11.30
C GLU A 522 -2.95 -12.98 10.74
N GLY A 523 -3.32 -12.60 9.52
CA GLY A 523 -4.49 -13.12 8.81
C GLY A 523 -5.77 -12.32 9.03
N VAL A 524 -5.86 -11.46 10.06
CA VAL A 524 -7.07 -10.67 10.34
C VAL A 524 -7.06 -9.35 9.58
N ARG A 525 -8.05 -9.17 8.71
CA ARG A 525 -8.25 -7.93 7.98
C ARG A 525 -8.96 -6.88 8.83
N GLY A 526 -8.47 -5.66 8.75
CA GLY A 526 -9.04 -4.50 9.44
C GLY A 526 -10.17 -3.82 8.69
N GLU A 527 -10.35 -4.10 7.37
CA GLU A 527 -11.33 -3.42 6.54
C GLU A 527 -12.77 -3.49 7.08
N PRO A 528 -13.28 -4.63 7.57
CA PRO A 528 -14.62 -4.67 8.15
C PRO A 528 -14.76 -3.72 9.34
N TYR A 529 -13.74 -3.62 10.20
CA TYR A 529 -13.72 -2.71 11.34
C TYR A 529 -13.64 -1.24 10.90
N ARG A 530 -12.84 -0.91 9.87
CA ARG A 530 -12.80 0.43 9.27
C ARG A 530 -14.18 0.85 8.76
N GLN A 531 -14.82 0.00 7.98
CA GLN A 531 -16.15 0.29 7.44
C GLN A 531 -17.19 0.46 8.55
N TRP A 532 -17.13 -0.37 9.59
CA TRP A 532 -18.03 -0.25 10.75
C TRP A 532 -17.86 1.08 11.49
N ILE A 533 -16.60 1.53 11.73
CA ILE A 533 -16.34 2.84 12.35
C ILE A 533 -16.92 3.96 11.47
N LYS A 534 -16.64 3.96 10.17
CA LYS A 534 -17.12 4.97 9.23
C LYS A 534 -18.66 4.99 9.17
N GLN A 535 -19.30 3.83 9.09
CA GLN A 535 -20.75 3.72 9.09
C GLN A 535 -21.35 4.20 10.41
N SER A 536 -20.73 3.90 11.53
CA SER A 536 -21.19 4.35 12.84
C SER A 536 -21.12 5.89 12.95
N LEU A 537 -20.06 6.51 12.44
CA LEU A 537 -19.92 7.97 12.37
C LEU A 537 -20.93 8.60 11.40
N ALA A 538 -21.11 8.01 10.21
CA ALA A 538 -22.09 8.50 9.23
C ALA A 538 -23.53 8.44 9.78
N LYS A 539 -23.90 7.30 10.39
CA LYS A 539 -25.21 7.09 11.02
C LYS A 539 -25.40 7.81 12.35
N ASN A 540 -24.38 8.50 12.81
CA ASN A 540 -24.36 9.18 14.11
C ASN A 540 -24.68 8.24 15.29
N THR A 541 -24.10 7.03 15.27
CA THR A 541 -24.24 6.09 16.39
C THR A 541 -23.67 6.75 17.66
N PRO A 542 -24.41 6.82 18.76
CA PRO A 542 -23.94 7.41 19.99
C PRO A 542 -22.65 6.81 20.49
N TRP A 543 -21.74 7.63 21.02
CA TRP A 543 -20.41 7.18 21.42
C TRP A 543 -20.42 6.07 22.47
N ASP A 544 -21.35 6.10 23.43
CA ASP A 544 -21.53 5.05 24.43
C ASP A 544 -21.88 3.70 23.77
N LYS A 545 -22.68 3.72 22.69
CA LYS A 545 -23.05 2.51 21.93
C LYS A 545 -21.89 1.99 21.10
N MET A 546 -21.13 2.90 20.48
CA MET A 546 -19.90 2.51 19.76
C MET A 546 -18.87 1.89 20.70
N ALA A 547 -18.60 2.53 21.84
CA ALA A 547 -17.66 2.02 22.83
C ALA A 547 -18.12 0.69 23.42
N HIS A 548 -19.40 0.57 23.77
CA HIS A 548 -19.98 -0.69 24.27
C HIS A 548 -19.82 -1.81 23.24
N ALA A 549 -20.16 -1.55 21.97
CA ALA A 549 -20.03 -2.55 20.91
C ALA A 549 -18.57 -3.02 20.76
N MET A 550 -17.59 -2.11 20.75
CA MET A 550 -16.16 -2.46 20.67
C MET A 550 -15.68 -3.32 21.85
N LEU A 551 -16.20 -3.07 23.05
CA LEU A 551 -15.75 -3.75 24.27
C LEU A 551 -16.51 -5.05 24.55
N ALA A 552 -17.81 -5.12 24.22
CA ALA A 552 -18.69 -6.25 24.54
C ALA A 552 -18.83 -7.28 23.41
N SER A 553 -18.39 -6.95 22.19
CA SER A 553 -18.57 -7.80 21.00
C SER A 553 -17.78 -9.09 21.08
N ASP A 554 -18.40 -10.17 20.57
CA ASP A 554 -17.79 -11.48 20.33
C ASP A 554 -18.06 -11.95 18.90
N GLY A 555 -17.53 -13.11 18.55
CA GLY A 555 -17.68 -13.70 17.22
C GLY A 555 -16.57 -13.35 16.24
N LEU A 556 -16.84 -13.60 14.97
CA LEU A 556 -15.90 -13.43 13.86
C LEU A 556 -15.88 -11.97 13.39
N PRO A 557 -14.72 -11.44 12.98
CA PRO A 557 -14.58 -10.01 12.61
C PRO A 557 -15.44 -9.59 11.42
N TRP A 558 -15.74 -10.51 10.51
CA TRP A 558 -16.59 -10.22 9.35
C TRP A 558 -18.09 -10.35 9.64
N GLU A 559 -18.47 -11.03 10.74
CA GLU A 559 -19.84 -11.07 11.22
C GLU A 559 -20.13 -9.93 12.18
N ASN A 560 -19.20 -9.67 13.08
CA ASN A 560 -19.25 -8.61 14.07
C ASN A 560 -17.99 -7.72 14.00
N PRO A 561 -17.97 -6.74 13.11
CA PRO A 561 -16.78 -5.93 12.85
C PRO A 561 -16.25 -5.13 14.06
N ALA A 562 -17.08 -4.86 15.06
CA ALA A 562 -16.68 -4.18 16.28
C ALA A 562 -15.62 -4.96 17.09
N THR A 563 -15.55 -6.30 16.92
CA THR A 563 -14.51 -7.16 17.51
C THR A 563 -13.10 -6.77 17.08
N GLY A 564 -12.94 -6.03 15.96
CA GLY A 564 -11.66 -5.53 15.48
C GLY A 564 -10.92 -4.68 16.52
N TYR A 565 -11.62 -4.03 17.46
CA TYR A 565 -11.01 -3.33 18.57
C TYR A 565 -10.20 -4.28 19.49
N LEU A 566 -10.79 -5.41 19.86
CA LEU A 566 -10.15 -6.40 20.72
C LEU A 566 -9.02 -7.16 20.00
N GLN A 567 -9.18 -7.36 18.70
CA GLN A 567 -8.18 -8.03 17.87
C GLN A 567 -6.97 -7.15 17.56
N ARG A 568 -6.98 -5.88 17.95
CA ARG A 568 -5.82 -5.01 17.83
C ARG A 568 -4.67 -5.41 18.76
N ASP A 569 -5.00 -5.98 19.92
CA ASP A 569 -4.05 -6.45 20.94
C ASP A 569 -4.24 -7.98 21.20
N PRO A 570 -4.03 -8.84 20.17
CA PRO A 570 -4.34 -10.26 20.27
C PRO A 570 -3.45 -10.96 21.29
N GLY A 571 -4.08 -11.67 22.25
CA GLY A 571 -3.37 -12.35 23.32
C GLY A 571 -2.74 -11.43 24.38
N MET A 572 -3.02 -10.11 24.33
CA MET A 572 -2.45 -9.11 25.23
C MET A 572 -3.54 -8.40 26.06
N PRO A 573 -4.26 -9.09 26.95
CA PRO A 573 -5.39 -8.51 27.66
C PRO A 573 -4.99 -7.39 28.63
N LEU A 574 -3.78 -7.39 29.15
CA LEU A 574 -3.26 -6.31 30.04
C LEU A 574 -3.05 -5.01 29.26
N ASP A 575 -2.48 -5.10 28.07
CA ASP A 575 -2.31 -3.93 27.21
C ASP A 575 -3.66 -3.41 26.70
N ASN A 576 -4.58 -4.32 26.39
CA ASN A 576 -5.93 -3.96 25.95
C ASN A 576 -6.68 -3.19 27.03
N VAL A 577 -6.67 -3.64 28.30
CA VAL A 577 -7.33 -2.90 29.40
C VAL A 577 -6.67 -1.56 29.66
N ASN A 578 -5.34 -1.48 29.61
CA ASN A 578 -4.61 -0.22 29.76
C ASN A 578 -5.01 0.79 28.67
N ASN A 579 -4.97 0.36 27.43
CA ASN A 579 -5.38 1.20 26.29
C ASN A 579 -6.87 1.60 26.38
N THR A 580 -7.74 0.67 26.79
CA THR A 580 -9.18 0.91 26.94
C THR A 580 -9.44 2.01 27.98
N ILE A 581 -8.83 1.93 29.15
CA ILE A 581 -9.01 2.93 30.21
C ILE A 581 -8.46 4.28 29.76
N ARG A 582 -7.33 4.30 29.08
CA ARG A 582 -6.74 5.53 28.55
C ARG A 582 -7.59 6.17 27.45
N ILE A 583 -8.15 5.37 26.52
CA ILE A 583 -8.97 5.85 25.42
C ILE A 583 -10.30 6.41 25.92
N PHE A 584 -11.02 5.64 26.73
CA PHE A 584 -12.42 5.92 27.07
C PHE A 584 -12.59 6.65 28.39
N LEU A 585 -11.66 6.52 29.32
CA LEU A 585 -11.73 7.16 30.63
C LEU A 585 -10.66 8.23 30.86
N GLY A 586 -9.79 8.47 29.87
CA GLY A 586 -8.75 9.48 29.93
C GLY A 586 -7.78 9.31 31.11
N THR A 587 -7.53 8.08 31.54
CA THR A 587 -6.75 7.78 32.74
C THR A 587 -5.60 6.83 32.40
N ARG A 588 -4.41 7.14 32.83
CA ARG A 588 -3.22 6.27 32.63
C ARG A 588 -2.98 5.41 33.85
N ILE A 589 -3.15 4.11 33.70
CA ILE A 589 -2.90 3.14 34.77
C ILE A 589 -1.77 2.16 34.42
N GLY A 590 -1.10 2.33 33.30
CA GLY A 590 -0.12 1.37 32.77
C GLY A 590 1.06 1.12 33.71
N CYS A 591 1.53 2.13 34.44
CA CYS A 591 2.59 1.96 35.47
C CYS A 591 2.18 0.99 36.56
N ALA A 592 0.88 0.94 36.88
CA ALA A 592 0.34 0.05 37.91
C ALA A 592 0.33 -1.45 37.51
N GLN A 593 0.70 -1.79 36.27
CA GLN A 593 0.92 -3.16 35.83
C GLN A 593 2.12 -3.83 36.56
N CYS A 594 3.22 -3.06 36.80
CA CYS A 594 4.45 -3.60 37.38
C CYS A 594 4.65 -3.19 38.84
N HIS A 595 4.16 -2.01 39.23
CA HIS A 595 4.28 -1.46 40.60
C HIS A 595 3.15 -0.45 40.87
N ASN A 596 2.94 -0.05 42.11
CA ASN A 596 1.98 1.03 42.38
C ASN A 596 2.36 2.30 41.61
N HIS A 597 1.35 2.99 41.05
CA HIS A 597 1.60 4.17 40.21
C HIS A 597 2.40 5.24 40.98
N PRO A 598 3.53 5.75 40.44
CA PRO A 598 4.43 6.62 41.20
C PRO A 598 3.88 8.02 41.47
N PHE A 599 2.89 8.49 40.67
CA PHE A 599 2.37 9.84 40.69
C PHE A 599 0.84 9.91 40.85
N ASP A 600 0.15 8.76 40.92
CA ASP A 600 -1.31 8.70 41.07
C ASP A 600 -1.68 7.58 42.06
N LYS A 601 -2.92 7.51 42.46
CA LYS A 601 -3.43 6.58 43.50
C LYS A 601 -3.48 5.12 43.09
N TRP A 602 -3.24 4.78 41.84
CA TRP A 602 -3.50 3.44 41.30
C TRP A 602 -2.48 2.44 41.83
N THR A 603 -2.98 1.41 42.54
CA THR A 603 -2.16 0.31 43.00
C THR A 603 -2.06 -0.78 41.96
N GLN A 604 -1.00 -1.60 42.01
CA GLN A 604 -0.84 -2.78 41.19
C GLN A 604 -2.04 -3.71 41.28
N LYS A 605 -2.55 -3.93 42.49
CA LYS A 605 -3.76 -4.73 42.70
C LYS A 605 -4.99 -4.19 41.97
N GLN A 606 -5.21 -2.87 41.99
CA GLN A 606 -6.34 -2.24 41.27
C GLN A 606 -6.21 -2.41 39.77
N PHE A 607 -5.00 -2.34 39.21
CA PHE A 607 -4.76 -2.65 37.79
C PHE A 607 -5.18 -4.08 37.48
N TYR A 608 -4.74 -5.06 38.28
CA TYR A 608 -5.10 -6.48 38.07
C TYR A 608 -6.58 -6.75 38.32
N GLN A 609 -7.23 -6.03 39.21
CA GLN A 609 -8.69 -6.10 39.43
C GLN A 609 -9.46 -5.60 38.18
N ALA A 610 -9.01 -4.50 37.56
CA ALA A 610 -9.59 -4.05 36.28
C ALA A 610 -9.30 -5.04 35.14
N ALA A 611 -8.09 -5.57 35.08
CA ALA A 611 -7.69 -6.55 34.06
C ALA A 611 -8.45 -7.88 34.20
N ALA A 612 -8.90 -8.24 35.41
CA ALA A 612 -9.65 -9.47 35.66
C ALA A 612 -10.97 -9.54 34.86
N TYR A 613 -11.55 -8.39 34.49
CA TYR A 613 -12.73 -8.35 33.62
C TYR A 613 -12.47 -8.85 32.20
N VAL A 614 -11.27 -8.60 31.64
CA VAL A 614 -10.93 -8.88 30.24
C VAL A 614 -9.90 -10.00 30.08
N TYR A 615 -9.34 -10.51 31.16
CA TYR A 615 -8.27 -11.52 31.10
C TYR A 615 -8.68 -12.83 30.46
N GLY A 616 -9.99 -13.18 30.58
CA GLY A 616 -10.55 -14.34 29.91
C GLY A 616 -10.81 -14.16 28.42
N THR A 617 -10.72 -12.93 27.89
CA THR A 617 -10.95 -12.66 26.47
C THR A 617 -9.88 -13.30 25.61
N GLN A 618 -10.33 -14.11 24.65
CA GLN A 618 -9.51 -14.74 23.64
C GLN A 618 -9.85 -14.11 22.28
N THR A 619 -8.84 -13.91 21.45
CA THR A 619 -9.02 -13.30 20.12
C THR A 619 -8.77 -14.28 18.99
N ARG A 620 -8.49 -15.53 19.34
CA ARG A 620 -8.19 -16.61 18.40
C ARG A 620 -8.49 -17.96 19.03
N THR A 621 -8.97 -18.87 18.21
CA THR A 621 -9.09 -20.27 18.58
C THR A 621 -8.27 -21.16 17.66
N ASN A 622 -8.15 -22.43 17.99
CA ASN A 622 -7.58 -23.44 17.12
C ASN A 622 -8.73 -24.16 16.40
N ALA A 623 -8.57 -24.48 15.12
CA ALA A 623 -9.56 -25.23 14.34
C ALA A 623 -9.89 -26.63 14.94
N ASN A 624 -9.10 -27.11 15.90
CA ASN A 624 -9.34 -28.34 16.66
C ASN A 624 -9.88 -28.09 18.07
N ASP A 625 -10.26 -26.85 18.39
CA ASP A 625 -10.79 -26.51 19.72
C ASP A 625 -12.20 -27.08 19.91
N LYS A 626 -12.33 -28.05 20.83
CA LYS A 626 -13.57 -28.76 21.12
C LYS A 626 -14.70 -27.87 21.66
N ARG A 627 -14.42 -26.65 22.10
CA ARG A 627 -15.43 -25.67 22.51
C ARG A 627 -16.25 -25.14 21.34
N PHE A 628 -15.67 -25.16 20.12
CA PHE A 628 -16.29 -24.66 18.89
C PHE A 628 -16.62 -25.78 17.92
N TRP A 629 -15.80 -26.84 17.86
CA TRP A 629 -15.94 -27.94 16.89
C TRP A 629 -15.77 -29.31 17.56
N SER A 630 -16.72 -30.16 17.35
CA SER A 630 -16.72 -31.52 17.95
C SER A 630 -15.75 -32.49 17.27
N ASP A 631 -15.46 -32.29 15.99
CA ASP A 631 -14.80 -33.23 15.09
C ASP A 631 -13.36 -32.84 14.70
N LYS A 632 -12.74 -31.86 15.38
CA LYS A 632 -11.41 -31.34 15.07
C LYS A 632 -11.20 -31.05 13.57
N PRO A 633 -11.97 -30.13 13.00
CA PRO A 633 -11.93 -29.85 11.57
C PRO A 633 -10.54 -29.45 11.07
N GLY A 634 -9.65 -28.92 11.91
CA GLY A 634 -8.31 -28.56 11.51
C GLY A 634 -7.46 -29.75 11.08
N ASP A 635 -7.49 -30.87 11.82
CA ASP A 635 -6.77 -32.09 11.46
C ASP A 635 -7.40 -32.72 10.23
N ARG A 636 -8.72 -32.87 10.20
CA ARG A 636 -9.48 -33.44 9.08
C ARG A 636 -9.24 -32.69 7.77
N LEU A 637 -9.42 -31.38 7.79
CA LEU A 637 -9.25 -30.54 6.59
C LEU A 637 -7.81 -30.53 6.08
N LYS A 638 -6.84 -30.65 6.98
CA LYS A 638 -5.42 -30.77 6.59
C LYS A 638 -5.10 -32.12 5.95
N GLU A 639 -5.65 -33.21 6.46
CA GLU A 639 -5.52 -34.54 5.86
C GLU A 639 -6.17 -34.61 4.48
N GLU A 640 -7.40 -34.06 4.35
CA GLU A 640 -8.12 -33.96 3.07
C GLU A 640 -7.33 -33.11 2.06
N TYR A 641 -6.75 -31.98 2.50
CA TYR A 641 -5.95 -31.10 1.65
C TYR A 641 -4.71 -31.82 1.11
N VAL A 642 -3.99 -32.55 1.98
CA VAL A 642 -2.81 -33.31 1.59
C VAL A 642 -3.16 -34.43 0.59
N ALA A 643 -4.37 -35.04 0.72
CA ALA A 643 -4.82 -36.08 -0.19
C ALA A 643 -5.16 -35.56 -1.61
N ILE A 644 -5.59 -34.31 -1.73
CA ILE A 644 -5.93 -33.70 -3.01
C ILE A 644 -4.69 -33.28 -3.81
N GLU A 645 -3.63 -32.86 -3.14
CA GLU A 645 -2.42 -32.34 -3.77
C GLU A 645 -1.38 -33.43 -4.04
N GLN A 646 -1.40 -33.99 -5.23
CA GLN A 646 -0.42 -35.00 -5.70
C GLN A 646 0.77 -34.40 -6.46
N GLU A 647 0.76 -33.14 -6.86
CA GLU A 647 1.86 -32.49 -7.62
C GLU A 647 2.77 -31.64 -6.72
N GLU A 648 4.07 -31.99 -6.72
CA GLU A 648 5.07 -31.54 -5.74
C GLU A 648 5.51 -30.06 -5.84
N GLU A 649 5.42 -29.42 -7.00
CA GLU A 649 6.13 -28.15 -7.26
C GLU A 649 5.43 -26.91 -6.68
N ASP A 650 4.11 -26.95 -6.53
CA ASP A 650 3.30 -25.86 -5.97
C ASP A 650 2.87 -26.10 -4.50
N ARG A 651 3.19 -27.26 -3.96
CA ARG A 651 2.68 -27.79 -2.69
C ARG A 651 2.98 -26.89 -1.48
N ARG A 652 4.21 -26.37 -1.36
CA ARG A 652 4.59 -25.52 -0.21
C ARG A 652 3.87 -24.18 -0.20
N GLN A 653 3.80 -23.50 -1.33
CA GLN A 653 3.16 -22.19 -1.39
C GLN A 653 1.64 -22.27 -1.18
N ARG A 654 1.00 -23.29 -1.73
CA ARG A 654 -0.42 -23.56 -1.53
C ARG A 654 -0.71 -24.01 -0.10
N SER A 655 0.17 -24.81 0.51
CA SER A 655 0.05 -25.20 1.91
C SER A 655 0.13 -23.98 2.84
N TYR A 656 1.06 -23.05 2.61
CA TYR A 656 1.12 -21.80 3.37
C TYR A 656 -0.13 -20.92 3.18
N ALA A 657 -0.66 -20.86 1.95
CA ALA A 657 -1.89 -20.11 1.68
C ALA A 657 -3.10 -20.76 2.35
N PHE A 658 -3.22 -22.07 2.32
CA PHE A 658 -4.26 -22.84 2.99
C PHE A 658 -4.19 -22.68 4.50
N ASP A 659 -3.03 -22.88 5.11
CA ASP A 659 -2.80 -22.72 6.54
C ASP A 659 -3.05 -21.27 6.99
N GLY A 660 -2.63 -20.29 6.18
CA GLY A 660 -2.91 -18.87 6.42
C GLY A 660 -4.40 -18.56 6.38
N HIS A 661 -5.13 -19.15 5.43
CA HIS A 661 -6.59 -18.98 5.31
C HIS A 661 -7.34 -19.66 6.44
N MET A 662 -6.95 -20.88 6.82
CA MET A 662 -7.48 -21.58 8.00
C MET A 662 -7.28 -20.77 9.28
N ARG A 663 -6.12 -20.10 9.43
CA ARG A 663 -5.91 -19.19 10.56
C ARG A 663 -6.91 -18.04 10.53
N ALA A 664 -7.10 -17.38 9.37
CA ALA A 664 -8.05 -16.29 9.24
C ALA A 664 -9.47 -16.74 9.63
N LEU A 665 -9.90 -17.94 9.21
CA LEU A 665 -11.23 -18.49 9.54
C LEU A 665 -11.41 -18.86 11.02
N THR A 666 -10.35 -18.94 11.81
CA THR A 666 -10.38 -19.26 13.25
C THR A 666 -10.15 -18.05 14.16
N GLU A 667 -10.02 -16.84 13.61
CA GLU A 667 -9.88 -15.60 14.36
C GLU A 667 -11.23 -15.16 14.93
N VAL A 668 -11.52 -15.57 16.15
CA VAL A 668 -12.80 -15.33 16.82
C VAL A 668 -12.56 -14.71 18.19
N VAL A 669 -13.36 -13.69 18.54
CA VAL A 669 -13.36 -13.11 19.89
C VAL A 669 -14.39 -13.87 20.74
N PHE A 670 -13.96 -14.35 21.89
CA PHE A 670 -14.81 -15.03 22.87
C PHE A 670 -14.23 -14.91 24.28
N ASP A 671 -15.05 -15.16 25.30
CA ASP A 671 -14.63 -15.15 26.68
C ASP A 671 -14.49 -16.58 27.25
N ASP A 672 -13.30 -16.92 27.72
CA ASP A 672 -13.04 -18.12 28.52
C ASP A 672 -13.24 -17.74 30.00
N VAL A 673 -14.44 -17.91 30.51
CA VAL A 673 -14.80 -17.55 31.89
C VAL A 673 -14.07 -18.36 32.97
N GLY A 674 -13.48 -19.51 32.60
CA GLY A 674 -12.64 -20.31 33.48
C GLY A 674 -11.24 -19.76 33.69
N ARG A 675 -10.79 -18.87 32.80
CA ARG A 675 -9.46 -18.30 32.87
C ARG A 675 -9.39 -17.15 33.87
N LYS A 676 -8.63 -17.35 34.95
CA LYS A 676 -8.47 -16.37 36.04
C LYS A 676 -7.07 -15.71 35.96
N ILE A 677 -7.03 -14.43 36.29
CA ILE A 677 -5.76 -13.70 36.44
C ILE A 677 -5.22 -13.87 37.87
N HIS A 678 -3.92 -13.94 37.98
CA HIS A 678 -3.21 -14.03 39.26
C HIS A 678 -2.29 -12.81 39.42
N LEU A 679 -2.08 -12.39 40.67
CA LEU A 679 -1.06 -11.42 40.99
C LEU A 679 0.31 -11.94 40.55
N PRO A 680 1.22 -11.08 40.09
CA PRO A 680 2.54 -11.51 39.64
C PRO A 680 3.36 -12.13 40.76
N LYS A 681 4.33 -12.97 40.41
CA LYS A 681 5.16 -13.70 41.38
C LYS A 681 6.03 -12.79 42.24
N ASP A 682 6.33 -11.61 41.76
CA ASP A 682 7.11 -10.54 42.36
C ASP A 682 6.24 -9.46 43.04
N TYR A 683 4.94 -9.75 43.27
CA TYR A 683 4.06 -8.84 44.00
C TYR A 683 4.61 -8.53 45.41
N ALA A 684 4.91 -7.26 45.65
CA ALA A 684 5.68 -6.82 46.80
C ALA A 684 4.88 -6.14 47.92
N TYR A 685 3.52 -6.04 47.78
CA TYR A 685 2.69 -5.27 48.71
C TYR A 685 1.97 -6.18 49.73
N SER A 686 1.66 -5.64 50.90
CA SER A 686 1.09 -6.39 52.03
C SER A 686 -0.41 -6.68 51.95
N ASP A 687 -1.11 -6.10 50.94
CA ASP A 687 -2.57 -6.21 50.79
C ASP A 687 -3.05 -7.46 50.01
N ALA A 688 -2.10 -8.29 49.53
CA ALA A 688 -2.33 -9.60 48.95
C ALA A 688 -1.04 -10.42 48.87
N LYS A 689 -1.09 -11.69 48.45
CA LYS A 689 0.07 -12.54 48.26
C LYS A 689 0.40 -12.73 46.78
N PRO A 690 1.68 -12.89 46.40
CA PRO A 690 2.07 -13.32 45.08
C PRO A 690 1.31 -14.57 44.64
N GLY A 691 0.74 -14.56 43.42
CA GLY A 691 -0.01 -15.68 42.87
C GLY A 691 -1.47 -15.78 43.33
N ASP A 692 -1.95 -14.89 44.20
CA ASP A 692 -3.37 -14.86 44.55
C ASP A 692 -4.25 -14.63 43.30
N VAL A 693 -5.40 -15.32 43.23
CA VAL A 693 -6.42 -15.06 42.22
C VAL A 693 -7.03 -13.69 42.44
N VAL A 694 -7.15 -12.90 41.39
CA VAL A 694 -7.73 -11.56 41.46
C VAL A 694 -9.17 -11.56 40.94
N GLU A 695 -10.08 -11.16 41.79
CA GLU A 695 -11.48 -10.98 41.36
C GLU A 695 -11.68 -9.60 40.71
N PRO A 696 -12.58 -9.50 39.70
CA PRO A 696 -12.86 -8.25 39.00
C PRO A 696 -13.40 -7.16 39.94
N LYS A 697 -12.85 -5.94 39.81
CA LYS A 697 -13.37 -4.75 40.52
C LYS A 697 -13.19 -3.50 39.64
N THR A 698 -14.21 -2.64 39.66
CA THR A 698 -14.21 -1.37 38.92
C THR A 698 -13.26 -0.35 39.56
N LEU A 699 -12.68 0.52 38.70
CA LEU A 699 -11.75 1.57 39.16
C LEU A 699 -12.46 2.74 39.85
N PHE A 700 -13.68 3.04 39.40
CA PHE A 700 -14.48 4.19 39.85
C PHE A 700 -15.91 3.76 40.17
N GLY A 701 -16.55 4.51 41.09
CA GLY A 701 -17.95 4.30 41.43
C GLY A 701 -18.23 2.99 42.15
N ASP A 702 -19.52 2.67 42.28
CA ASP A 702 -19.99 1.45 42.92
C ASP A 702 -19.77 0.22 42.07
N ALA A 703 -19.59 -0.94 42.69
CA ALA A 703 -19.50 -2.21 42.02
C ALA A 703 -20.76 -2.55 41.23
N ILE A 704 -20.60 -2.81 39.92
CA ILE A 704 -21.70 -3.23 39.07
C ILE A 704 -21.96 -4.72 39.28
N LYS A 705 -23.22 -5.08 39.57
CA LYS A 705 -23.63 -6.49 39.67
C LYS A 705 -23.79 -7.07 38.25
N PRO A 706 -23.19 -8.25 37.98
CA PRO A 706 -23.45 -8.97 36.73
C PRO A 706 -24.92 -9.25 36.51
N GLN A 707 -25.39 -9.14 35.28
CA GLN A 707 -26.70 -9.61 34.86
C GLN A 707 -26.65 -11.10 34.50
N PRO A 708 -27.75 -11.83 34.53
CA PRO A 708 -27.76 -13.23 34.12
C PRO A 708 -27.22 -13.41 32.71
N GLY A 709 -26.18 -14.26 32.54
CA GLY A 709 -25.58 -14.57 31.26
C GLY A 709 -24.48 -13.58 30.79
N GLU A 710 -24.23 -12.49 31.54
CA GLU A 710 -23.12 -11.57 31.18
C GLU A 710 -21.76 -12.18 31.50
N THR A 711 -20.85 -12.07 30.56
CA THR A 711 -19.42 -12.34 30.81
C THR A 711 -18.78 -11.19 31.57
N PRO A 712 -17.65 -11.41 32.27
CA PRO A 712 -16.93 -10.33 32.98
C PRO A 712 -16.64 -9.13 32.06
N ARG A 713 -16.26 -9.36 30.81
CA ARG A 713 -15.97 -8.31 29.81
C ARG A 713 -17.24 -7.50 29.45
N GLN A 714 -18.38 -8.13 29.33
CA GLN A 714 -19.66 -7.44 29.09
C GLN A 714 -20.07 -6.57 30.27
N VAL A 715 -19.86 -7.05 31.49
CA VAL A 715 -20.03 -6.24 32.72
C VAL A 715 -19.11 -5.02 32.71
N PHE A 716 -17.83 -5.19 32.33
CA PHE A 716 -16.87 -4.12 32.19
C PHE A 716 -17.29 -3.09 31.16
N ALA A 717 -17.73 -3.54 29.98
CA ALA A 717 -18.24 -2.67 28.92
C ALA A 717 -19.44 -1.81 29.38
N ARG A 718 -20.39 -2.43 30.06
CA ARG A 718 -21.60 -1.75 30.61
C ARG A 718 -21.23 -0.75 31.68
N TRP A 719 -20.29 -1.08 32.58
CA TRP A 719 -19.78 -0.14 33.58
C TRP A 719 -19.06 1.04 32.94
N LEU A 720 -18.18 0.77 32.00
CA LEU A 720 -17.34 1.81 31.37
C LEU A 720 -18.18 2.82 30.63
N THR A 721 -19.23 2.38 29.91
CA THR A 721 -20.11 3.23 29.08
C THR A 721 -21.32 3.76 29.82
N SER A 722 -21.43 3.48 31.11
CA SER A 722 -22.54 3.98 31.95
C SER A 722 -22.55 5.52 32.03
N LYS A 723 -23.76 6.10 32.07
CA LYS A 723 -23.92 7.55 32.31
C LYS A 723 -23.42 7.98 33.67
N GLU A 724 -23.39 7.06 34.64
CA GLU A 724 -22.89 7.28 36.00
C GLU A 724 -21.37 7.18 36.08
N ASN A 725 -20.68 6.68 35.04
CA ASN A 725 -19.23 6.64 35.05
C ASN A 725 -18.66 8.06 35.06
N PRO A 726 -17.87 8.44 36.08
CA PRO A 726 -17.45 9.83 36.28
C PRO A 726 -16.47 10.34 35.23
N ARG A 727 -15.83 9.44 34.49
CA ARG A 727 -14.78 9.80 33.52
C ARG A 727 -15.23 9.68 32.06
N PHE A 728 -16.19 8.81 31.73
CA PHE A 728 -16.56 8.54 30.34
C PHE A 728 -17.08 9.77 29.60
N ALA A 729 -18.07 10.50 30.18
CA ALA A 729 -18.62 11.70 29.58
C ALA A 729 -17.61 12.86 29.51
N VAL A 730 -16.80 13.03 30.57
CA VAL A 730 -15.75 14.06 30.62
C VAL A 730 -14.73 13.83 29.52
N THR A 731 -14.27 12.59 29.36
CA THR A 731 -13.24 12.24 28.36
C THR A 731 -13.68 12.56 26.95
N ILE A 732 -14.87 12.12 26.54
CA ILE A 732 -15.34 12.36 25.17
C ILE A 732 -15.66 13.85 24.94
N ALA A 733 -16.27 14.53 25.91
CA ALA A 733 -16.56 15.96 25.79
C ALA A 733 -15.27 16.78 25.64
N ASN A 734 -14.25 16.48 26.44
CA ASN A 734 -12.96 17.16 26.38
C ASN A 734 -12.16 16.83 25.08
N ARG A 735 -12.24 15.61 24.58
CA ARG A 735 -11.63 15.23 23.30
C ARG A 735 -12.24 15.98 22.12
N LEU A 736 -13.55 16.05 22.04
CA LEU A 736 -14.26 16.81 20.99
C LEU A 736 -14.05 18.31 21.12
N TRP A 737 -14.01 18.84 22.34
CA TRP A 737 -13.63 20.23 22.60
C TRP A 737 -12.23 20.53 22.03
N LYS A 738 -11.23 19.70 22.35
CA LYS A 738 -9.87 19.86 21.82
C LYS A 738 -9.83 19.84 20.28
N GLN A 739 -10.62 18.99 19.63
CA GLN A 739 -10.69 18.96 18.17
C GLN A 739 -11.16 20.29 17.58
N VAL A 740 -12.12 20.95 18.24
CA VAL A 740 -12.69 22.21 17.78
C VAL A 740 -11.80 23.41 18.10
N PHE A 741 -11.30 23.51 19.33
CA PHE A 741 -10.59 24.69 19.82
C PHE A 741 -9.07 24.57 19.83
N GLY A 742 -8.52 23.38 19.60
CA GLY A 742 -7.07 23.13 19.53
C GLY A 742 -6.42 22.75 20.86
N ALA A 743 -7.02 23.13 21.99
CA ALA A 743 -6.58 22.74 23.34
C ALA A 743 -7.75 22.20 24.16
N GLY A 744 -7.52 21.22 25.02
CA GLY A 744 -8.52 20.67 25.93
C GLY A 744 -8.80 21.57 27.13
N GLN A 745 -9.95 21.44 27.75
CA GLN A 745 -10.20 22.01 29.08
C GLN A 745 -9.39 21.27 30.16
N ILE A 746 -9.01 20.05 29.89
CA ILE A 746 -8.12 19.21 30.68
C ILE A 746 -7.03 18.71 29.73
N GLU A 747 -5.77 19.00 30.05
CA GLU A 747 -4.59 18.51 29.33
C GLU A 747 -3.63 17.77 30.25
N PRO A 748 -3.06 16.65 29.83
CA PRO A 748 -3.38 15.87 28.61
C PRO A 748 -4.76 15.22 28.67
N VAL A 749 -5.46 15.15 27.53
CA VAL A 749 -6.84 14.61 27.44
C VAL A 749 -6.94 13.12 27.82
N ASP A 750 -5.83 12.42 27.89
CA ASP A 750 -5.71 10.99 28.15
C ASP A 750 -4.95 10.66 29.45
N ASP A 751 -4.74 11.68 30.32
CA ASP A 751 -4.02 11.56 31.58
C ASP A 751 -4.67 12.39 32.69
N MET A 752 -5.93 12.14 32.94
CA MET A 752 -6.68 12.83 34.01
C MET A 752 -6.46 12.14 35.36
N MET A 753 -5.79 12.82 36.27
CA MET A 753 -5.64 12.42 37.68
C MET A 753 -6.79 12.97 38.51
N ASP A 754 -6.94 12.52 39.77
CA ASP A 754 -7.94 13.10 40.70
C ASP A 754 -7.62 14.54 41.09
N SER A 755 -6.35 14.92 41.07
CA SER A 755 -5.89 16.28 41.30
C SER A 755 -6.02 17.19 40.09
N THR A 756 -6.35 16.66 38.90
CA THR A 756 -6.44 17.45 37.68
C THR A 756 -7.65 18.35 37.73
N VAL A 757 -7.45 19.65 37.61
CA VAL A 757 -8.48 20.66 37.53
C VAL A 757 -8.60 21.15 36.09
N ALA A 758 -9.80 21.21 35.57
CA ALA A 758 -10.06 21.80 34.28
C ALA A 758 -9.70 23.29 34.26
N GLU A 759 -9.26 23.84 33.14
CA GLU A 759 -8.93 25.22 32.97
C GLU A 759 -10.12 26.14 33.34
N ASN A 760 -11.31 25.76 32.88
CA ASN A 760 -12.57 26.37 33.32
C ASN A 760 -13.48 25.24 33.85
N PRO A 761 -13.48 25.02 35.21
CA PRO A 761 -14.22 23.95 35.84
C PRO A 761 -15.74 24.00 35.61
N GLU A 762 -16.32 25.18 35.61
CA GLU A 762 -17.75 25.37 35.39
C GLU A 762 -18.14 25.04 33.95
N LEU A 763 -17.33 25.48 32.99
CA LEU A 763 -17.49 25.13 31.59
C LEU A 763 -17.37 23.61 31.40
N MET A 764 -16.32 23.01 31.96
CA MET A 764 -16.12 21.53 31.81
C MET A 764 -17.31 20.74 32.38
N LYS A 765 -17.84 21.20 33.52
CA LYS A 765 -19.03 20.57 34.13
C LYS A 765 -20.26 20.73 33.25
N PHE A 766 -20.42 21.88 32.60
CA PHE A 766 -21.49 22.09 31.64
C PHE A 766 -21.34 21.21 30.41
N LEU A 767 -20.12 21.10 29.85
CA LEU A 767 -19.81 20.25 28.68
C LEU A 767 -20.10 18.76 28.97
N GLU A 768 -19.71 18.31 30.18
CA GLU A 768 -20.03 16.96 30.64
C GLU A 768 -21.55 16.74 30.72
N THR A 769 -22.28 17.68 31.30
CA THR A 769 -23.74 17.63 31.45
C THR A 769 -24.44 17.59 30.10
N GLU A 770 -23.98 18.42 29.15
CA GLU A 770 -24.52 18.44 27.78
C GLU A 770 -24.26 17.12 27.05
N MET A 771 -23.08 16.56 27.17
CA MET A 771 -22.76 15.26 26.54
C MET A 771 -23.69 14.15 27.04
N ARG A 772 -23.98 14.12 28.35
CA ARG A 772 -24.94 13.18 28.93
C ARG A 772 -26.37 13.45 28.51
N ARG A 773 -26.79 14.74 28.46
CA ARG A 773 -28.12 15.19 28.00
C ARG A 773 -28.37 14.77 26.55
N LEU A 774 -27.33 14.86 25.69
CA LEU A 774 -27.34 14.47 24.29
C LEU A 774 -27.26 12.95 24.09
N ASN A 775 -27.21 12.15 25.15
CA ASN A 775 -27.03 10.71 25.06
C ASN A 775 -25.82 10.34 24.19
N PHE A 776 -24.70 11.06 24.35
CA PHE A 776 -23.45 10.85 23.63
C PHE A 776 -23.54 11.03 22.11
N ASP A 777 -24.51 11.82 21.63
CA ASP A 777 -24.63 12.23 20.22
C ASP A 777 -23.48 13.19 19.86
N MET A 778 -22.48 12.66 19.14
CA MET A 778 -21.26 13.44 18.82
C MET A 778 -21.52 14.56 17.81
N LYS A 779 -22.39 14.33 16.80
CA LYS A 779 -22.70 15.37 15.80
C LYS A 779 -23.43 16.54 16.43
N GLU A 780 -24.39 16.25 17.30
CA GLU A 780 -25.14 17.30 17.99
C GLU A 780 -24.24 18.11 18.95
N TYR A 781 -23.34 17.44 19.65
CA TYR A 781 -22.34 18.10 20.49
C TYR A 781 -21.40 19.00 19.67
N LEU A 782 -20.91 18.52 18.55
CA LEU A 782 -20.08 19.32 17.64
C LEU A 782 -20.85 20.50 17.05
N ARG A 783 -22.14 20.30 16.71
CA ARG A 783 -23.03 21.41 16.27
C ARG A 783 -23.07 22.52 17.29
N ILE A 784 -23.20 22.20 18.57
CA ILE A 784 -23.15 23.18 19.65
C ILE A 784 -21.82 23.95 19.63
N LEU A 785 -20.70 23.26 19.59
CA LEU A 785 -19.37 23.87 19.64
C LEU A 785 -19.08 24.78 18.46
N PHE A 786 -19.39 24.32 17.22
CA PHE A 786 -19.16 25.12 16.01
C PHE A 786 -20.06 26.36 15.89
N ASN A 787 -21.22 26.38 16.57
CA ASN A 787 -22.10 27.54 16.62
C ASN A 787 -21.80 28.54 17.76
N THR A 788 -20.76 28.31 18.57
CA THR A 788 -20.32 29.29 19.56
C THR A 788 -19.73 30.53 18.88
N GLU A 789 -19.93 31.72 19.44
CA GLU A 789 -19.25 32.94 19.00
C GLU A 789 -17.73 32.77 19.12
N THR A 790 -17.28 32.08 20.17
CA THR A 790 -15.87 31.85 20.44
C THR A 790 -15.21 31.06 19.31
N TYR A 791 -15.86 30.02 18.75
CA TYR A 791 -15.33 29.29 17.59
C TYR A 791 -15.28 30.16 16.32
N GLN A 792 -16.23 31.07 16.17
CA GLN A 792 -16.35 31.96 15.01
C GLN A 792 -15.47 33.19 15.07
N ARG A 793 -14.59 33.33 16.08
CA ARG A 793 -13.55 34.33 16.17
C ARG A 793 -12.34 33.97 15.33
N GLN A 794 -11.47 34.94 15.05
CA GLN A 794 -10.17 34.70 14.45
C GLN A 794 -9.34 33.75 15.33
N ALA A 795 -8.45 33.00 14.71
CA ALA A 795 -7.56 32.11 15.43
C ALA A 795 -6.55 32.91 16.27
N CYS A 796 -6.29 32.46 17.48
CA CYS A 796 -5.23 32.99 18.31
C CYS A 796 -3.88 32.53 17.77
N THR A 797 -3.02 33.51 17.43
CA THR A 797 -1.67 33.24 16.89
C THR A 797 -0.59 33.22 17.95
N ASP A 798 -0.93 33.62 19.20
CA ASP A 798 0.02 33.63 20.31
C ASP A 798 0.40 32.18 20.69
N GLU A 799 1.69 31.96 20.84
CA GLU A 799 2.18 30.66 21.36
C GLU A 799 1.81 30.57 22.84
N VAL A 800 1.02 29.55 23.17
CA VAL A 800 0.72 29.24 24.56
C VAL A 800 1.88 28.39 25.09
N PRO A 801 2.63 28.87 26.11
CA PRO A 801 3.70 28.09 26.71
C PRO A 801 3.18 26.75 27.22
N LEU A 802 4.00 25.70 27.16
CA LEU A 802 3.63 24.39 27.66
C LEU A 802 3.25 24.47 29.16
N GLY A 803 2.01 24.03 29.47
CA GLY A 803 1.48 24.09 30.83
C GLY A 803 0.85 25.43 31.24
N ALA A 804 0.87 26.46 30.40
CA ALA A 804 0.13 27.70 30.64
C ALA A 804 -1.34 27.55 30.23
N PRO A 805 -2.28 28.20 30.94
CA PRO A 805 -3.70 28.19 30.59
C PRO A 805 -3.97 28.92 29.28
N TYR A 806 -4.81 28.39 28.44
CA TYR A 806 -5.13 28.95 27.13
C TYR A 806 -6.26 29.99 27.17
N HIS A 807 -7.19 29.90 28.08
CA HIS A 807 -8.37 30.77 28.29
C HIS A 807 -9.27 30.96 27.03
N VAL A 808 -8.97 30.34 25.91
CA VAL A 808 -9.76 30.29 24.67
C VAL A 808 -10.21 31.67 24.14
N PRO A 809 -9.30 32.61 23.84
CA PRO A 809 -9.70 33.92 23.28
C PRO A 809 -10.31 33.78 21.86
N GLY A 810 -10.08 32.75 21.20
CA GLY A 810 -10.55 32.20 19.92
C GLY A 810 -10.06 30.78 19.76
N PRO A 811 -10.28 30.09 18.65
CA PRO A 811 -9.63 28.83 18.36
C PRO A 811 -8.11 28.99 18.29
N ALA A 812 -7.34 27.99 18.76
CA ALA A 812 -5.90 28.05 18.62
C ALA A 812 -5.50 27.87 17.14
N LEU A 813 -4.53 28.69 16.69
CA LEU A 813 -3.92 28.48 15.37
C LEU A 813 -3.20 27.13 15.38
N ARG A 814 -3.59 26.23 14.50
CA ARG A 814 -2.98 24.90 14.41
C ARG A 814 -2.62 24.53 12.99
N ARG A 815 -1.56 23.78 12.84
CA ARG A 815 -1.19 23.23 11.54
C ARG A 815 -2.19 22.15 11.13
N MET A 816 -2.48 22.04 9.83
CA MET A 816 -3.24 20.92 9.29
C MET A 816 -2.61 19.59 9.68
N THR A 817 -3.42 18.60 9.99
CA THR A 817 -2.94 17.21 10.09
C THR A 817 -2.46 16.72 8.72
N ALA A 818 -1.70 15.64 8.70
CA ALA A 818 -1.25 15.03 7.45
C ALA A 818 -2.44 14.69 6.53
N GLU A 819 -3.52 14.19 7.12
CA GLU A 819 -4.74 13.81 6.42
C GLU A 819 -5.49 15.03 5.84
N GLN A 820 -5.60 16.12 6.61
CA GLN A 820 -6.20 17.36 6.12
C GLN A 820 -5.40 17.97 4.96
N ALA A 821 -4.08 17.96 5.06
CA ALA A 821 -3.21 18.43 3.98
C ALA A 821 -3.34 17.55 2.73
N TRP A 822 -3.30 16.24 2.88
CA TRP A 822 -3.48 15.29 1.77
C TRP A 822 -4.84 15.47 1.09
N ASP A 823 -5.93 15.48 1.85
CA ASP A 823 -7.28 15.59 1.34
C ASP A 823 -7.51 16.95 0.66
N SER A 824 -6.83 18.00 1.14
CA SER A 824 -6.82 19.32 0.49
C SER A 824 -6.10 19.29 -0.85
N PHE A 825 -4.92 18.65 -0.94
CA PHE A 825 -4.21 18.47 -2.22
C PHE A 825 -5.00 17.63 -3.21
N VAL A 826 -5.62 16.54 -2.75
CA VAL A 826 -6.49 15.72 -3.59
C VAL A 826 -7.68 16.53 -4.12
N THR A 827 -8.26 17.41 -3.30
CA THR A 827 -9.35 18.33 -3.72
C THR A 827 -8.90 19.31 -4.81
N LEU A 828 -7.65 19.80 -4.75
CA LEU A 828 -7.06 20.67 -5.78
C LEU A 828 -6.74 19.91 -7.08
N ALA A 829 -6.36 18.65 -6.97
CA ALA A 829 -5.92 17.85 -8.11
C ALA A 829 -7.08 17.20 -8.87
N VAL A 830 -8.05 16.60 -8.17
CA VAL A 830 -9.13 15.82 -8.79
C VAL A 830 -10.50 16.35 -8.41
N ALA A 831 -11.43 16.31 -9.38
CA ALA A 831 -12.79 16.78 -9.19
C ALA A 831 -13.57 15.93 -8.16
N ALA A 832 -13.22 14.64 -8.04
CA ALA A 832 -13.82 13.75 -7.08
C ALA A 832 -12.78 12.74 -6.58
N ALA A 833 -12.71 12.56 -5.27
CA ALA A 833 -11.89 11.54 -4.61
C ALA A 833 -12.79 10.45 -4.02
N ASP A 834 -13.78 9.99 -4.78
CA ASP A 834 -14.85 9.11 -4.32
C ASP A 834 -14.50 7.62 -4.44
N TYR A 835 -13.19 7.30 -4.44
CA TYR A 835 -12.80 5.91 -4.29
C TYR A 835 -13.40 5.36 -3.00
N ARG A 836 -14.08 4.24 -3.13
CA ARG A 836 -14.54 3.41 -2.00
C ARG A 836 -14.11 1.99 -2.24
N GLU A 837 -13.71 1.32 -1.18
CA GLU A 837 -13.43 -0.10 -1.26
C GLU A 837 -14.68 -0.89 -1.63
N PRO A 838 -14.50 -2.07 -2.25
CA PRO A 838 -15.61 -3.00 -2.46
C PRO A 838 -16.37 -3.26 -1.15
N PRO A 839 -17.70 -3.48 -1.21
CA PRO A 839 -18.51 -3.77 -0.04
C PRO A 839 -17.96 -4.93 0.79
N ALA A 840 -17.94 -4.77 2.11
CA ALA A 840 -17.45 -5.80 3.03
C ALA A 840 -18.26 -7.11 2.94
N GLU A 841 -19.50 -7.03 2.49
CA GLU A 841 -20.40 -8.16 2.28
C GLU A 841 -19.80 -9.18 1.32
N ILE A 842 -19.10 -8.74 0.26
CA ILE A 842 -18.45 -9.64 -0.70
C ILE A 842 -17.34 -10.46 -0.01
N TYR A 843 -16.56 -9.80 0.85
CA TYR A 843 -15.55 -10.50 1.64
C TYR A 843 -16.21 -11.43 2.67
N LYS A 844 -17.26 -10.98 3.34
CA LYS A 844 -18.03 -11.78 4.29
C LYS A 844 -18.54 -13.07 3.65
N GLU A 845 -19.14 -12.99 2.46
CA GLU A 845 -19.58 -14.17 1.71
C GLU A 845 -18.43 -15.10 1.31
N ALA A 846 -17.25 -14.54 1.03
CA ALA A 846 -16.08 -15.32 0.68
C ALA A 846 -15.56 -16.16 1.86
N VAL A 847 -15.64 -15.63 3.09
CA VAL A 847 -15.12 -16.27 4.31
C VAL A 847 -16.22 -16.93 5.19
N ALA A 848 -17.48 -16.91 4.78
CA ALA A 848 -18.58 -17.55 5.47
C ALA A 848 -18.55 -19.08 5.27
N VAL A 849 -17.62 -19.74 5.99
CA VAL A 849 -17.39 -21.18 5.92
C VAL A 849 -17.65 -21.82 7.27
N ASP A 850 -18.60 -22.72 7.34
CA ASP A 850 -18.85 -23.56 8.54
C ASP A 850 -17.78 -24.66 8.61
N LEU A 851 -16.73 -24.44 9.38
CA LEU A 851 -15.61 -25.38 9.50
C LEU A 851 -16.04 -26.79 9.98
N SER A 852 -17.16 -26.91 10.70
CA SER A 852 -17.65 -28.21 11.17
C SER A 852 -18.15 -29.11 10.03
N LYS A 853 -18.56 -28.52 8.90
CA LYS A 853 -19.14 -29.21 7.74
C LYS A 853 -18.29 -29.10 6.49
N ALA A 854 -17.39 -28.11 6.44
CA ALA A 854 -16.57 -27.83 5.27
C ALA A 854 -15.62 -28.99 4.93
N SER A 855 -15.38 -29.16 3.65
CA SER A 855 -14.30 -29.99 3.09
C SER A 855 -13.08 -29.13 2.69
N ALA A 856 -11.92 -29.75 2.44
CA ALA A 856 -10.77 -29.01 1.91
C ALA A 856 -11.05 -28.27 0.58
N PRO A 857 -11.81 -28.81 -0.38
CA PRO A 857 -12.28 -28.07 -1.55
C PRO A 857 -13.09 -26.82 -1.21
N ASP A 858 -13.91 -26.84 -0.14
CA ASP A 858 -14.67 -25.65 0.28
C ASP A 858 -13.76 -24.57 0.79
N ILE A 859 -12.71 -24.93 1.55
CA ILE A 859 -11.67 -24.00 2.01
C ILE A 859 -10.90 -23.40 0.83
N LEU A 860 -10.54 -24.21 -0.16
CA LEU A 860 -9.88 -23.75 -1.39
C LEU A 860 -10.77 -22.81 -2.20
N THR A 861 -12.08 -23.10 -2.26
CA THR A 861 -13.08 -22.25 -2.90
C THR A 861 -13.22 -20.90 -2.17
N SER A 862 -13.25 -20.91 -0.84
CA SER A 862 -13.24 -19.71 -0.02
C SER A 862 -11.95 -18.89 -0.27
N LEU A 863 -10.79 -19.51 -0.23
CA LEU A 863 -9.51 -18.86 -0.53
C LEU A 863 -9.50 -18.21 -1.93
N LYS A 864 -10.04 -18.89 -2.94
CA LYS A 864 -10.18 -18.36 -4.29
C LYS A 864 -11.08 -17.13 -4.31
N LYS A 865 -12.25 -17.17 -3.66
CA LYS A 865 -13.16 -16.01 -3.56
C LYS A 865 -12.50 -14.81 -2.88
N VAL A 866 -11.71 -15.06 -1.82
CA VAL A 866 -10.90 -13.99 -1.19
C VAL A 866 -9.91 -13.39 -2.18
N GLY A 867 -9.25 -14.21 -3.00
CA GLY A 867 -8.39 -13.75 -4.08
C GLY A 867 -9.13 -12.92 -5.14
N GLU A 868 -10.35 -13.30 -5.49
CA GLU A 868 -11.22 -12.56 -6.43
C GLU A 868 -11.64 -11.19 -5.84
N PHE A 869 -11.94 -11.14 -4.54
CA PHE A 869 -12.20 -9.89 -3.83
C PHE A 869 -10.97 -8.95 -3.88
N ASP A 870 -9.76 -9.47 -3.64
CA ASP A 870 -8.54 -8.69 -3.74
C ASP A 870 -8.27 -8.17 -5.16
N GLN A 871 -8.55 -8.99 -6.18
CA GLN A 871 -8.47 -8.56 -7.57
C GLN A 871 -9.50 -7.46 -7.89
N LEU A 872 -10.73 -7.59 -7.40
CA LEU A 872 -11.76 -6.56 -7.55
C LEU A 872 -11.32 -5.24 -6.90
N ARG A 873 -10.79 -5.30 -5.68
CA ARG A 873 -10.26 -4.14 -4.96
C ARG A 873 -9.13 -3.48 -5.75
N ASN A 874 -8.15 -4.25 -6.19
CA ASN A 874 -7.02 -3.73 -6.98
C ASN A 874 -7.51 -3.11 -8.31
N LYS A 875 -8.44 -3.74 -9.01
CA LYS A 875 -9.03 -3.21 -10.24
C LYS A 875 -9.81 -1.92 -10.00
N THR A 876 -10.49 -1.82 -8.86
CA THR A 876 -11.18 -0.59 -8.45
C THR A 876 -10.18 0.52 -8.14
N GLN A 877 -9.12 0.22 -7.39
CA GLN A 877 -8.05 1.19 -7.09
C GLN A 877 -7.35 1.71 -8.34
N GLU A 878 -7.10 0.85 -9.36
CA GLU A 878 -6.42 1.27 -10.59
C GLU A 878 -7.15 2.41 -11.32
N LYS A 879 -8.48 2.52 -11.18
CA LYS A 879 -9.26 3.61 -11.78
C LYS A 879 -8.99 4.98 -11.14
N PHE A 880 -8.49 4.99 -9.90
CA PHE A 880 -8.21 6.18 -9.11
C PHE A 880 -6.71 6.44 -8.95
N LYS A 881 -5.85 5.64 -9.58
CA LYS A 881 -4.41 5.85 -9.56
C LYS A 881 -3.99 6.87 -10.61
N TYR A 882 -3.12 7.75 -10.20
CA TYR A 882 -2.41 8.68 -11.07
C TYR A 882 -0.91 8.55 -10.86
N LYS A 883 -0.15 8.21 -11.90
CA LYS A 883 1.31 7.95 -11.84
C LYS A 883 1.70 7.02 -10.68
N GLY A 884 0.90 5.97 -10.47
CA GLY A 884 1.13 4.97 -9.42
C GLY A 884 0.63 5.36 -8.02
N ASN A 885 0.15 6.57 -7.81
CA ASN A 885 -0.41 7.03 -6.53
C ASN A 885 -1.94 6.91 -6.55
N LEU A 886 -2.51 6.28 -5.53
CA LEU A 886 -3.96 6.22 -5.34
C LEU A 886 -4.45 7.59 -4.83
N LEU A 887 -5.20 8.31 -5.68
CA LEU A 887 -5.80 9.61 -5.34
C LEU A 887 -7.17 9.41 -4.68
N ALA A 888 -7.15 8.94 -3.45
CA ALA A 888 -8.32 8.73 -2.62
C ALA A 888 -8.20 9.56 -1.34
N ARG A 889 -9.32 9.75 -0.62
CA ARG A 889 -9.31 10.36 0.70
C ARG A 889 -8.39 9.58 1.64
N ALA A 890 -7.76 10.27 2.58
CA ALA A 890 -6.85 9.67 3.56
C ALA A 890 -7.49 8.48 4.31
N SER A 891 -8.78 8.54 4.57
CA SER A 891 -9.56 7.49 5.21
C SER A 891 -9.71 6.20 4.39
N GLU A 892 -9.44 6.26 3.09
CA GLU A 892 -9.52 5.12 2.16
C GLU A 892 -8.14 4.53 1.83
N LEU A 893 -7.07 5.19 2.26
CA LEU A 893 -5.72 4.70 2.03
C LEU A 893 -5.37 3.58 3.02
N PRO A 894 -4.46 2.65 2.63
CA PRO A 894 -3.99 1.60 3.52
C PRO A 894 -3.37 2.14 4.82
N ALA A 895 -3.51 1.42 5.92
CA ALA A 895 -2.94 1.79 7.21
C ALA A 895 -2.21 0.59 7.86
N PRO A 896 -0.90 0.73 8.23
CA PRO A 896 -0.05 1.90 8.02
C PRO A 896 0.45 2.04 6.58
N LEU A 897 0.69 3.26 6.16
CA LEU A 897 1.33 3.57 4.88
C LEU A 897 2.86 3.41 4.94
N PRO A 898 3.54 3.22 3.79
CA PRO A 898 5.01 3.20 3.74
C PRO A 898 5.62 4.50 4.30
N PRO A 899 6.80 4.45 4.92
CA PRO A 899 7.44 5.64 5.54
C PRO A 899 7.67 6.81 4.58
N ASN A 900 7.85 6.55 3.29
CA ASN A 900 8.05 7.56 2.24
C ASN A 900 6.75 8.11 1.64
N HIS A 901 5.60 7.67 2.10
CA HIS A 901 4.31 8.24 1.67
C HIS A 901 4.11 9.62 2.28
N PHE A 902 3.42 10.53 1.55
CA PHE A 902 3.09 11.88 2.01
C PHE A 902 2.57 11.92 3.44
N LEU A 903 1.53 11.14 3.75
CA LEU A 903 0.91 11.13 5.07
C LEU A 903 1.91 10.80 6.19
N ARG A 904 2.78 9.80 5.98
CA ARG A 904 3.81 9.41 6.96
C ARG A 904 4.87 10.51 7.11
N THR A 905 5.31 11.11 6.01
CA THR A 905 6.26 12.23 6.02
C THR A 905 5.68 13.44 6.75
N PHE A 906 4.37 13.68 6.62
CA PHE A 906 3.68 14.82 7.23
C PHE A 906 3.16 14.58 8.64
N GLY A 907 3.48 13.44 9.26
CA GLY A 907 3.28 13.19 10.68
C GLY A 907 2.15 12.22 11.02
N GLN A 908 1.53 11.55 10.04
CA GLN A 908 0.62 10.45 10.34
C GLN A 908 1.37 9.36 11.11
N SER A 909 0.83 8.89 12.22
CA SER A 909 1.41 7.82 13.01
C SER A 909 1.30 6.46 12.29
N ASP A 910 2.06 5.48 12.78
CA ASP A 910 1.86 4.07 12.41
C ASP A 910 0.70 3.43 13.19
N ARG A 911 0.05 4.22 14.05
CA ARG A 911 -1.06 3.80 14.90
C ARG A 911 -0.71 2.66 15.86
N GLU A 912 0.57 2.58 16.25
CA GLU A 912 0.98 1.69 17.34
C GLU A 912 0.61 2.27 18.71
N LEU A 913 0.72 3.58 18.85
CA LEU A 913 0.39 4.31 20.07
C LEU A 913 -0.87 5.17 19.89
N ILE A 914 -1.55 5.44 20.98
CA ILE A 914 -2.75 6.29 21.03
C ILE A 914 -2.36 7.73 20.72
N SER A 915 -3.05 8.36 19.75
CA SER A 915 -2.86 9.77 19.39
C SER A 915 -1.39 10.12 19.12
N ALA A 916 -0.67 9.28 18.37
CA ALA A 916 0.76 9.44 18.10
C ALA A 916 1.06 10.26 16.84
N SER A 917 0.05 10.73 16.11
CA SER A 917 0.23 11.62 14.97
C SER A 917 0.80 12.97 15.39
N SER A 918 1.69 13.52 14.57
CA SER A 918 2.40 14.77 14.85
C SER A 918 2.09 15.84 13.82
N THR A 919 1.87 17.06 14.28
CA THR A 919 1.75 18.26 13.44
C THR A 919 3.05 19.11 13.40
N MET A 920 4.13 18.63 14.03
CA MET A 920 5.43 19.29 14.02
C MET A 920 6.01 19.41 12.61
N GLY A 921 6.54 20.57 12.27
CA GLY A 921 7.23 20.82 11.01
C GLY A 921 8.60 20.15 10.95
N SER A 922 9.01 19.67 9.79
CA SER A 922 10.34 19.06 9.57
C SER A 922 10.92 19.42 8.20
N VAL A 923 12.25 19.38 8.10
CA VAL A 923 12.95 19.63 6.82
C VAL A 923 12.50 18.68 5.70
N PRO A 924 12.34 17.36 5.94
CA PRO A 924 11.82 16.46 4.91
C PRO A 924 10.45 16.86 4.35
N GLN A 925 9.56 17.43 5.18
CA GLN A 925 8.25 17.91 4.73
C GLN A 925 8.40 19.09 3.77
N VAL A 926 9.30 20.04 4.09
CA VAL A 926 9.59 21.20 3.23
C VAL A 926 10.14 20.75 1.89
N LEU A 927 11.12 19.82 1.90
CA LEU A 927 11.69 19.26 0.68
C LEU A 927 10.67 18.50 -0.15
N PHE A 928 9.75 17.79 0.52
CA PHE A 928 8.68 17.08 -0.15
C PHE A 928 7.68 18.05 -0.82
N MET A 929 7.38 19.19 -0.19
CA MET A 929 6.54 20.23 -0.78
C MET A 929 7.19 20.89 -1.98
N PHE A 930 8.51 21.08 -1.97
CA PHE A 930 9.24 21.68 -3.08
C PHE A 930 9.40 20.75 -4.29
N ASN A 931 9.63 19.45 -4.06
CA ASN A 931 10.03 18.50 -5.11
C ASN A 931 9.09 17.30 -5.22
N GLY A 932 8.00 17.24 -4.45
CA GLY A 932 7.11 16.09 -4.38
C GLY A 932 6.17 15.96 -5.58
N GLN A 933 5.78 14.73 -5.89
CA GLN A 933 4.87 14.43 -6.99
C GLN A 933 3.50 15.09 -6.85
N ILE A 934 3.06 15.37 -5.61
CA ILE A 934 1.74 15.96 -5.33
C ILE A 934 1.68 17.40 -5.81
N THR A 935 2.72 18.20 -5.55
CA THR A 935 2.79 19.58 -6.05
C THR A 935 2.82 19.62 -7.57
N HIS A 936 3.51 18.68 -8.20
CA HIS A 936 3.50 18.55 -9.67
C HIS A 936 2.13 18.21 -10.23
N MET A 937 1.31 17.41 -9.52
CA MET A 937 -0.05 17.10 -9.97
C MET A 937 -0.94 18.33 -10.11
N LEU A 938 -0.77 19.32 -9.24
CA LEU A 938 -1.57 20.55 -9.28
C LEU A 938 -1.35 21.37 -10.56
N LEU A 939 -0.16 21.21 -11.16
CA LEU A 939 0.25 21.93 -12.36
C LEU A 939 -0.07 21.19 -13.66
N GLU A 940 -0.55 19.96 -13.58
CA GLU A 940 -0.91 19.15 -14.73
C GLU A 940 -2.18 19.67 -15.41
N GLN A 941 -2.20 19.54 -16.74
CA GLN A 941 -3.44 19.74 -17.50
C GLN A 941 -4.53 18.80 -16.96
N ASN A 942 -5.75 19.31 -16.84
CA ASN A 942 -6.91 18.58 -16.32
C ASN A 942 -6.96 18.43 -14.78
N SER A 943 -6.03 18.99 -14.02
CA SER A 943 -6.28 19.15 -12.59
C SER A 943 -7.50 20.04 -12.34
N THR A 944 -8.15 19.90 -11.19
CA THR A 944 -9.34 20.72 -10.84
C THR A 944 -9.01 22.21 -10.88
N ILE A 945 -7.85 22.59 -10.34
CA ILE A 945 -7.42 23.98 -10.34
C ILE A 945 -7.14 24.49 -11.76
N TYR A 946 -6.47 23.70 -12.61
CA TYR A 946 -6.23 24.04 -14.00
C TYR A 946 -7.54 24.27 -14.76
N ASN A 947 -8.50 23.34 -14.62
CA ASN A 947 -9.81 23.43 -15.26
C ASN A 947 -10.63 24.65 -14.85
N ASN A 948 -10.44 25.13 -13.63
CA ASN A 948 -11.09 26.35 -13.16
C ASN A 948 -10.43 27.60 -13.75
N ILE A 949 -9.10 27.60 -13.93
CA ILE A 949 -8.33 28.71 -14.50
C ILE A 949 -8.66 28.90 -15.99
N VAL A 950 -8.62 27.83 -16.80
CA VAL A 950 -8.79 27.92 -18.26
C VAL A 950 -10.18 28.37 -18.70
N LYS A 951 -11.17 28.33 -17.81
CA LYS A 951 -12.51 28.86 -18.05
C LYS A 951 -12.59 30.38 -17.98
N LYS A 952 -11.55 31.08 -17.56
CA LYS A 952 -11.53 32.52 -17.35
C LYS A 952 -11.00 33.25 -18.58
N LYS A 953 -11.53 34.46 -18.81
CA LYS A 953 -11.20 35.26 -20.01
C LYS A 953 -9.99 36.16 -19.81
N THR A 954 -9.69 36.54 -18.58
CA THR A 954 -8.57 37.44 -18.25
C THR A 954 -7.58 36.79 -17.30
N ILE A 955 -6.32 37.21 -17.35
CA ILE A 955 -5.26 36.74 -16.43
C ILE A 955 -5.65 37.07 -14.99
N SER A 956 -6.19 38.29 -14.75
CA SER A 956 -6.61 38.73 -13.42
C SER A 956 -7.70 37.84 -12.83
N ASP A 957 -8.71 37.44 -13.62
CA ASP A 957 -9.74 36.51 -13.18
C ASP A 957 -9.18 35.10 -12.94
N GLY A 958 -8.22 34.68 -13.76
CA GLY A 958 -7.51 33.41 -13.54
C GLY A 958 -6.74 33.41 -12.23
N VAL A 959 -6.03 34.49 -11.89
CA VAL A 959 -5.32 34.64 -10.61
C VAL A 959 -6.30 34.62 -9.43
N LYS A 960 -7.42 35.34 -9.52
CA LYS A 960 -8.47 35.27 -8.47
C LYS A 960 -8.99 33.87 -8.25
N VAL A 961 -9.18 33.09 -9.33
CA VAL A 961 -9.56 31.68 -9.20
C VAL A 961 -8.52 30.87 -8.44
N VAL A 962 -7.21 31.09 -8.67
CA VAL A 962 -6.14 30.41 -7.95
C VAL A 962 -6.24 30.69 -6.44
N PHE A 963 -6.38 31.97 -6.04
CA PHE A 963 -6.52 32.35 -4.63
C PHE A 963 -7.80 31.77 -3.99
N LEU A 964 -8.95 31.92 -4.64
CA LEU A 964 -10.21 31.36 -4.17
C LEU A 964 -10.20 29.82 -4.06
N THR A 965 -9.40 29.16 -4.87
CA THR A 965 -9.29 27.69 -4.84
C THR A 965 -8.35 27.21 -3.74
N ILE A 966 -7.22 27.90 -3.53
CA ILE A 966 -6.15 27.45 -2.62
C ILE A 966 -6.34 28.04 -1.22
N LEU A 967 -6.55 29.37 -1.14
CA LEU A 967 -6.65 30.08 0.13
C LEU A 967 -8.11 30.39 0.53
N ASN A 968 -9.07 30.13 -0.38
CA ASN A 968 -10.52 30.33 -0.19
C ASN A 968 -10.92 31.80 0.07
N ARG A 969 -10.07 32.76 -0.33
CA ARG A 969 -10.30 34.18 -0.33
C ARG A 969 -9.88 34.84 -1.64
N GLU A 970 -10.32 36.05 -1.89
CA GLU A 970 -9.76 36.87 -2.97
C GLU A 970 -8.36 37.39 -2.61
N PRO A 971 -7.48 37.59 -3.62
CA PRO A 971 -6.20 38.27 -3.41
C PRO A 971 -6.45 39.74 -3.06
N ASP A 972 -5.57 40.29 -2.25
CA ASP A 972 -5.54 41.74 -2.09
C ASP A 972 -4.96 42.45 -3.34
N ALA A 973 -4.88 43.78 -3.34
CA ALA A 973 -4.45 44.55 -4.50
C ALA A 973 -2.99 44.28 -4.89
N GLU A 974 -2.10 44.07 -3.91
CA GLU A 974 -0.68 43.81 -4.12
C GLU A 974 -0.45 42.37 -4.59
N GLU A 975 -1.09 41.43 -3.96
CA GLU A 975 -1.10 40.01 -4.36
C GLU A 975 -1.62 39.84 -5.80
N LEU A 976 -2.73 40.50 -6.13
CA LEU A 976 -3.31 40.45 -7.48
C LEU A 976 -2.36 41.04 -8.52
N ALA A 977 -1.75 42.17 -8.22
CA ALA A 977 -0.81 42.82 -9.14
C ALA A 977 0.44 41.94 -9.37
N THR A 978 1.03 41.45 -8.30
CA THR A 978 2.25 40.62 -8.33
C THR A 978 1.99 39.30 -9.09
N ALA A 979 0.95 38.59 -8.75
CA ALA A 979 0.61 37.32 -9.40
C ALA A 979 0.23 37.51 -10.88
N THR A 980 -0.48 38.61 -11.20
CA THR A 980 -0.82 38.95 -12.60
C THR A 980 0.42 39.28 -13.40
N ALA A 981 1.40 40.00 -12.85
CA ALA A 981 2.68 40.29 -13.50
C ALA A 981 3.47 39.01 -13.76
N GLN A 982 3.53 38.10 -12.79
CA GLN A 982 4.18 36.78 -12.93
C GLN A 982 3.58 35.98 -14.10
N VAL A 983 2.23 35.91 -14.17
CA VAL A 983 1.57 35.18 -15.27
C VAL A 983 1.77 35.86 -16.63
N ARG A 984 1.87 37.19 -16.69
CA ARG A 984 2.17 37.91 -17.94
C ARG A 984 3.58 37.64 -18.44
N ASN A 985 4.55 37.54 -17.52
CA ASN A 985 5.96 37.32 -17.86
C ASN A 985 6.21 35.88 -18.32
N ASP A 986 5.64 34.90 -17.61
CA ASP A 986 5.93 33.47 -17.79
C ASP A 986 4.86 32.74 -18.62
N GLY A 987 3.80 33.43 -19.05
CA GLY A 987 2.67 32.82 -19.76
C GLY A 987 1.93 31.78 -18.90
N PRO A 988 1.43 30.70 -19.47
CA PRO A 988 0.71 29.68 -18.71
C PRO A 988 1.51 29.06 -17.54
N ALA A 989 2.84 29.02 -17.64
CA ALA A 989 3.71 28.53 -16.57
C ALA A 989 3.67 29.42 -15.32
N GLY A 990 3.38 30.72 -15.50
CA GLY A 990 3.23 31.69 -14.40
C GLY A 990 2.10 31.30 -13.42
N TYR A 991 1.00 30.71 -13.89
CA TYR A 991 -0.02 30.16 -12.99
C TYR A 991 0.56 29.05 -12.10
N GLY A 992 1.43 28.20 -12.66
CA GLY A 992 2.13 27.17 -11.92
C GLY A 992 2.96 27.74 -10.78
N ASN A 993 3.68 28.83 -11.04
CA ASN A 993 4.49 29.53 -10.03
C ASN A 993 3.60 30.11 -8.91
N VAL A 994 2.47 30.71 -9.26
CA VAL A 994 1.49 31.24 -8.28
C VAL A 994 0.91 30.11 -7.43
N VAL A 995 0.43 29.03 -8.04
CA VAL A 995 -0.08 27.84 -7.34
C VAL A 995 0.97 27.30 -6.38
N TRP A 996 2.19 27.10 -6.87
CA TRP A 996 3.30 26.59 -6.07
C TRP A 996 3.60 27.50 -4.87
N SER A 997 3.63 28.82 -5.08
CA SER A 997 3.86 29.78 -4.02
C SER A 997 2.77 29.70 -2.94
N LEU A 998 1.50 29.69 -3.33
CA LEU A 998 0.39 29.70 -2.39
C LEU A 998 0.27 28.41 -1.56
N VAL A 999 0.48 27.24 -2.15
CA VAL A 999 0.43 25.97 -1.38
C VAL A 999 1.60 25.82 -0.40
N ASN A 1000 2.65 26.62 -0.55
CA ASN A 1000 3.79 26.65 0.35
C ASN A 1000 3.68 27.77 1.42
N THR A 1001 2.58 28.52 1.45
CA THR A 1001 2.34 29.55 2.48
C THR A 1001 1.94 28.93 3.82
N ARG A 1002 2.19 29.68 4.89
CA ARG A 1002 1.64 29.35 6.23
C ARG A 1002 0.11 29.38 6.19
N GLU A 1003 -0.48 30.32 5.44
CA GLU A 1003 -1.91 30.45 5.29
C GLU A 1003 -2.57 29.19 4.73
N PHE A 1004 -1.93 28.51 3.74
CA PHE A 1004 -2.42 27.24 3.24
C PHE A 1004 -2.29 26.12 4.27
N MET A 1005 -1.16 26.03 4.96
CA MET A 1005 -0.83 24.88 5.83
C MET A 1005 -1.47 24.93 7.22
N PHE A 1006 -2.08 26.05 7.61
CA PHE A 1006 -2.67 26.23 8.93
C PHE A 1006 -4.19 26.36 8.88
N VAL A 1007 -4.84 25.87 9.94
CA VAL A 1007 -6.27 26.09 10.23
C VAL A 1007 -6.38 27.39 11.00
N GLN A 1008 -6.82 28.45 10.29
CA GLN A 1008 -6.89 29.80 10.81
C GLN A 1008 -8.22 30.10 11.49
#